data_e6b2757471e195ae16648e6bb99ac026
#
_entry.id   e6b2757471e195ae16648e6bb99ac026
#
_cell.length_a   1.000
_cell.length_b   1.000
_cell.length_c   1.000
_cell.angle_alpha   90.00
_cell.angle_beta   90.00
_cell.angle_gamma   90.00
#
_symmetry.space_group_name_H-M   'P 1'
#
loop_
_entity.id
_entity.type
_entity.pdbx_description
1 polymer ?
#
loop_
_entity_poly.entity_id
_entity_poly.type
_entity_poly.pdbx_seq_one_letter_code
_entity_poly.pdbx_strand_id
1 'polypeptide(L)'
;VELGQVEIIASRSSVKTDAEGTTYRISMQGLPPKAKAVLALKRLPGVITRMEVFSLIGARGSATIYVDEVPVDPKFLSTLEAADIDRVEVRYMDHNSSGEGGAIYIYRKKAEHPVLKGDLDLSGGLLRPSWRLTPSLTLYSRAVDIIANASATYSHQSPEFHIYRNDHPELSIYNRAKVLQTGGQVFATAELTPRLRGTLTYAHFGLQSWHNSQVKQQGMVTSGKIRENQMRHAVNLLLAYKLGSNNRLLLKSYGSWMLGNDTDLRGMVDRINSRDVLAEIAYEHNEASLLGLTHRLGVGFGGRLGRNSLYDGFAPYRNRQLRAYVRDNVSLLEDLSLYFILTGQWGEYGRDRLYSYSTFTPSLSLSYELGGYTIGLRYGHSVQHPSADLLSPRVFYRNELEQRQGNPHLGPQYTDNWALSLSKQFGRHSLSLKSTYWHASDLITSVYTNQPNVLTYGNAGIGDELSTTLNYSTALLSNQLSLNLYVGATYADYRLAPSYRARALSYGTRGWSLEWGGSVNYYHPKGWLANLDLSADGLSRSLSHQQEEEPQLMLLLQKSFFAGKLDVSIEVSAPFGWGERMTETTFLPGIIQRKEIRISQSNVSLGLTYHFGGEAKRPMKALTTSPLSLDDVKRSDL
;
A
#
# COMPACT_ATOMS: atom_id res chain seq x y z
N VAL A 1 -26.69 -31.47 -34.01
CA VAL A 1 -25.41 -30.76 -33.89
C VAL A 1 -25.75 -29.37 -33.35
N GLU A 2 -25.69 -29.19 -32.02
CA GLU A 2 -25.80 -27.87 -31.40
C GLU A 2 -24.50 -27.12 -31.68
N LEU A 3 -24.61 -26.07 -32.49
CA LEU A 3 -23.53 -25.09 -32.66
C LEU A 3 -23.37 -24.35 -31.37
N GLY A 4 -22.25 -24.57 -30.66
CA GLY A 4 -21.91 -23.83 -29.48
C GLY A 4 -21.90 -22.33 -29.78
N GLN A 5 -22.61 -21.57 -28.97
CA GLN A 5 -22.61 -20.11 -28.99
C GLN A 5 -21.18 -19.60 -28.95
N VAL A 6 -20.72 -18.97 -30.00
CA VAL A 6 -19.48 -18.22 -30.03
C VAL A 6 -19.73 -16.93 -29.24
N GLU A 7 -19.41 -16.96 -27.97
CA GLU A 7 -19.44 -15.76 -27.13
C GLU A 7 -18.29 -14.82 -27.54
N ILE A 8 -18.61 -13.83 -28.36
CA ILE A 8 -17.70 -12.73 -28.67
C ILE A 8 -17.64 -11.86 -27.39
N ILE A 9 -16.67 -12.12 -26.58
CA ILE A 9 -16.41 -11.28 -25.40
C ILE A 9 -15.83 -9.96 -25.89
N ALA A 10 -16.67 -8.94 -25.91
CA ALA A 10 -16.24 -7.57 -26.16
C ALA A 10 -15.40 -7.09 -24.98
N SER A 11 -14.09 -7.21 -25.10
CA SER A 11 -13.13 -6.83 -24.05
C SER A 11 -13.05 -5.31 -23.77
N ARG A 12 -13.67 -4.48 -24.61
CA ARG A 12 -13.67 -3.02 -24.47
C ARG A 12 -14.64 -2.48 -23.41
N SER A 13 -15.67 -3.21 -23.00
CA SER A 13 -16.68 -2.73 -22.05
C SER A 13 -16.30 -2.89 -20.57
N SER A 14 -15.16 -3.52 -20.27
CA SER A 14 -14.74 -3.82 -18.90
C SER A 14 -13.76 -2.82 -18.28
N VAL A 15 -13.26 -1.85 -19.06
CA VAL A 15 -12.27 -0.85 -18.60
C VAL A 15 -12.72 0.52 -19.06
N LYS A 16 -12.77 1.47 -18.12
CA LYS A 16 -13.02 2.89 -18.38
C LYS A 16 -11.92 3.70 -17.70
N THR A 17 -11.31 4.61 -18.45
CA THR A 17 -10.30 5.53 -17.91
C THR A 17 -10.77 6.97 -18.06
N ASP A 18 -10.61 7.77 -17.02
CA ASP A 18 -10.77 9.22 -17.04
C ASP A 18 -9.63 9.89 -16.26
N ALA A 19 -9.70 11.21 -16.08
CA ALA A 19 -8.66 11.95 -15.37
C ALA A 19 -8.57 11.60 -13.87
N GLU A 20 -9.62 11.06 -13.24
CA GLU A 20 -9.62 10.61 -11.87
C GLU A 20 -8.89 9.26 -11.72
N GLY A 21 -9.08 8.33 -12.67
CA GLY A 21 -8.44 7.02 -12.62
C GLY A 21 -8.96 6.03 -13.66
N THR A 22 -8.70 4.75 -13.40
CA THR A 22 -9.15 3.66 -14.28
C THR A 22 -10.06 2.72 -13.52
N THR A 23 -11.25 2.49 -14.04
CA THR A 23 -12.25 1.56 -13.52
C THR A 23 -12.20 0.24 -14.28
N TYR A 24 -12.11 -0.86 -13.54
CA TYR A 24 -12.10 -2.22 -14.05
C TYR A 24 -13.32 -3.00 -13.53
N ARG A 25 -14.04 -3.70 -14.39
CA ARG A 25 -14.98 -4.74 -13.98
C ARG A 25 -14.28 -6.09 -13.92
N ILE A 26 -14.45 -6.78 -12.79
CA ILE A 26 -13.76 -8.07 -12.57
C ILE A 26 -14.49 -9.19 -13.29
N SER A 27 -13.78 -9.86 -14.19
CA SER A 27 -14.26 -11.08 -14.83
C SER A 27 -13.80 -12.30 -14.03
N MET A 28 -14.73 -13.21 -13.74
CA MET A 28 -14.42 -14.50 -13.10
C MET A 28 -13.83 -15.52 -14.09
N GLN A 29 -13.81 -15.21 -15.38
CA GLN A 29 -13.25 -16.10 -16.39
C GLN A 29 -11.74 -16.32 -16.15
N GLY A 30 -11.33 -17.57 -16.04
CA GLY A 30 -9.94 -17.94 -15.73
C GLY A 30 -9.53 -17.73 -14.27
N LEU A 31 -10.48 -17.48 -13.38
CA LEU A 31 -10.26 -17.50 -11.92
C LEU A 31 -10.94 -18.74 -11.30
N PRO A 32 -10.38 -19.29 -10.21
CA PRO A 32 -11.08 -20.30 -9.42
C PRO A 32 -12.45 -19.78 -8.94
N PRO A 33 -13.45 -20.62 -8.75
CA PRO A 33 -14.79 -20.20 -8.29
C PRO A 33 -14.77 -19.41 -6.99
N LYS A 34 -13.85 -19.72 -6.08
CA LYS A 34 -13.66 -19.07 -4.78
C LYS A 34 -12.38 -18.25 -4.70
N ALA A 35 -11.89 -17.77 -5.86
CA ALA A 35 -10.72 -16.91 -5.93
C ALA A 35 -10.87 -15.71 -5.01
N LYS A 36 -9.81 -15.38 -4.27
CA LYS A 36 -9.77 -14.20 -3.42
C LYS A 36 -9.52 -12.92 -4.23
N ALA A 37 -9.93 -11.78 -3.67
CA ALA A 37 -9.75 -10.47 -4.27
C ALA A 37 -8.28 -10.20 -4.65
N VAL A 38 -7.34 -10.64 -3.84
CA VAL A 38 -5.88 -10.54 -4.12
C VAL A 38 -5.53 -11.08 -5.50
N LEU A 39 -6.06 -12.27 -5.87
CA LEU A 39 -5.76 -12.90 -7.17
C LEU A 39 -6.38 -12.10 -8.34
N ALA A 40 -7.55 -11.54 -8.15
CA ALA A 40 -8.18 -10.68 -9.15
C ALA A 40 -7.40 -9.37 -9.35
N LEU A 41 -6.93 -8.75 -8.26
CA LEU A 41 -6.15 -7.50 -8.32
C LEU A 41 -4.77 -7.71 -8.98
N LYS A 42 -4.11 -8.84 -8.74
CA LYS A 42 -2.84 -9.20 -9.41
C LYS A 42 -2.94 -9.25 -10.93
N ARG A 43 -4.14 -9.41 -11.48
CA ARG A 43 -4.39 -9.47 -12.93
C ARG A 43 -4.67 -8.10 -13.55
N LEU A 44 -4.86 -7.07 -12.73
CA LEU A 44 -5.15 -5.73 -13.22
C LEU A 44 -3.89 -5.08 -13.81
N PRO A 45 -3.97 -4.49 -15.00
CA PRO A 45 -2.86 -3.73 -15.57
C PRO A 45 -2.43 -2.60 -14.63
N GLY A 46 -1.12 -2.45 -14.43
CA GLY A 46 -0.58 -1.37 -13.61
C GLY A 46 -0.62 -1.59 -12.10
N VAL A 47 -1.12 -2.73 -11.62
CA VAL A 47 -1.09 -3.12 -10.21
C VAL A 47 0.03 -4.14 -10.00
N ILE A 48 0.95 -3.83 -9.10
CA ILE A 48 2.03 -4.72 -8.66
C ILE A 48 1.74 -5.18 -7.24
N THR A 49 1.93 -6.47 -6.96
CA THR A 49 1.78 -7.02 -5.62
C THR A 49 3.08 -7.68 -5.19
N ARG A 50 3.64 -7.25 -4.07
CA ARG A 50 4.84 -7.83 -3.46
C ARG A 50 4.54 -8.11 -2.00
N MET A 51 4.68 -9.36 -1.56
CA MET A 51 4.46 -9.77 -0.15
C MET A 51 3.20 -9.15 0.49
N GLU A 52 2.04 -9.26 -0.17
CA GLU A 52 0.75 -8.68 0.26
C GLU A 52 0.68 -7.14 0.24
N VAL A 53 1.70 -6.45 -0.24
CA VAL A 53 1.69 -5.01 -0.47
C VAL A 53 1.31 -4.72 -1.91
N PHE A 54 0.35 -3.82 -2.10
CA PHE A 54 -0.07 -3.36 -3.42
C PHE A 54 0.58 -2.03 -3.76
N SER A 55 1.13 -1.94 -4.94
CA SER A 55 1.72 -0.72 -5.48
C SER A 55 1.18 -0.46 -6.88
N LEU A 56 1.14 0.80 -7.27
CA LEU A 56 0.76 1.21 -8.61
C LEU A 56 2.00 1.55 -9.41
N ILE A 57 2.10 1.06 -10.65
CA ILE A 57 3.25 1.34 -11.51
C ILE A 57 3.47 2.84 -11.64
N GLY A 58 4.69 3.28 -11.34
CA GLY A 58 5.12 4.69 -11.37
C GLY A 58 4.46 5.57 -10.29
N ALA A 59 3.90 5.00 -9.23
CA ALA A 59 3.60 5.68 -7.97
C ALA A 59 4.71 5.37 -6.95
N ARG A 60 4.92 6.26 -5.98
CA ARG A 60 5.90 6.06 -4.91
C ARG A 60 5.22 5.48 -3.68
N GLY A 61 5.67 4.29 -3.28
CA GLY A 61 5.14 3.60 -2.11
C GLY A 61 3.93 2.71 -2.39
N SER A 62 3.27 2.28 -1.33
CA SER A 62 2.13 1.38 -1.39
C SER A 62 0.82 2.12 -1.63
N ALA A 63 -0.08 1.49 -2.41
CA ALA A 63 -1.43 2.00 -2.60
C ALA A 63 -2.28 1.76 -1.35
N THR A 64 -3.12 2.73 -1.01
CA THR A 64 -4.14 2.57 0.03
C THR A 64 -5.32 1.78 -0.54
N ILE A 65 -5.76 0.75 0.18
CA ILE A 65 -6.89 -0.09 -0.25
C ILE A 65 -8.16 0.38 0.43
N TYR A 66 -9.21 0.57 -0.35
CA TYR A 66 -10.55 0.90 0.12
C TYR A 66 -11.54 -0.17 -0.32
N VAL A 67 -12.43 -0.58 0.59
CA VAL A 67 -13.60 -1.41 0.28
C VAL A 67 -14.84 -0.59 0.60
N ASP A 68 -15.70 -0.39 -0.39
CA ASP A 68 -16.89 0.48 -0.30
C ASP A 68 -16.56 1.85 0.35
N GLU A 69 -15.48 2.49 -0.11
CA GLU A 69 -14.97 3.82 0.32
C GLU A 69 -14.36 3.88 1.73
N VAL A 70 -14.22 2.75 2.42
CA VAL A 70 -13.60 2.69 3.75
C VAL A 70 -12.22 2.02 3.66
N PRO A 71 -11.16 2.61 4.25
CA PRO A 71 -9.82 2.02 4.20
C PRO A 71 -9.78 0.70 4.96
N VAL A 72 -9.10 -0.29 4.36
CA VAL A 72 -8.90 -1.62 4.93
C VAL A 72 -7.43 -2.01 4.92
N ASP A 73 -7.03 -2.91 5.81
CA ASP A 73 -5.73 -3.54 5.74
C ASP A 73 -5.65 -4.44 4.48
N PRO A 74 -4.56 -4.43 3.70
CA PRO A 74 -4.41 -5.31 2.54
C PRO A 74 -4.69 -6.80 2.83
N LYS A 75 -4.41 -7.28 4.04
CA LYS A 75 -4.73 -8.65 4.47
C LYS A 75 -6.24 -8.96 4.46
N PHE A 76 -7.09 -7.95 4.59
CA PHE A 76 -8.54 -8.10 4.49
C PHE A 76 -8.97 -8.65 3.13
N LEU A 77 -8.20 -8.39 2.07
CA LEU A 77 -8.50 -8.88 0.72
C LEU A 77 -8.44 -10.40 0.58
N SER A 78 -7.76 -11.08 1.50
CA SER A 78 -7.76 -12.55 1.56
C SER A 78 -9.12 -13.12 2.01
N THR A 79 -9.98 -12.30 2.62
CA THR A 79 -11.34 -12.70 3.04
C THR A 79 -12.38 -12.41 1.98
N LEU A 80 -12.14 -11.44 1.11
CA LEU A 80 -13.06 -11.04 0.06
C LEU A 80 -12.90 -11.94 -1.16
N GLU A 81 -14.00 -12.55 -1.62
CA GLU A 81 -13.99 -13.32 -2.87
C GLU A 81 -14.03 -12.39 -4.09
N ALA A 82 -13.29 -12.74 -5.14
CA ALA A 82 -13.31 -12.00 -6.40
C ALA A 82 -14.72 -11.93 -7.02
N ALA A 83 -15.53 -12.99 -6.81
CA ALA A 83 -16.92 -13.03 -7.25
C ALA A 83 -17.79 -11.96 -6.59
N ASP A 84 -17.41 -11.46 -5.40
CA ASP A 84 -18.14 -10.45 -4.67
C ASP A 84 -17.83 -9.02 -5.16
N ILE A 85 -16.81 -8.85 -5.99
CA ILE A 85 -16.41 -7.56 -6.52
C ILE A 85 -17.26 -7.20 -7.75
N ASP A 86 -17.82 -6.01 -7.74
CA ASP A 86 -18.49 -5.42 -8.90
C ASP A 86 -17.46 -4.72 -9.80
N ARG A 87 -16.71 -3.80 -9.21
CA ARG A 87 -15.67 -3.03 -9.91
C ARG A 87 -14.51 -2.67 -9.00
N VAL A 88 -13.38 -2.38 -9.62
CA VAL A 88 -12.18 -1.84 -8.97
C VAL A 88 -11.80 -0.55 -9.66
N GLU A 89 -11.55 0.50 -8.89
CA GLU A 89 -11.05 1.78 -9.39
C GLU A 89 -9.61 1.98 -8.90
N VAL A 90 -8.72 2.24 -9.82
CA VAL A 90 -7.31 2.55 -9.55
C VAL A 90 -7.09 4.04 -9.73
N ARG A 91 -6.78 4.75 -8.65
CA ARG A 91 -6.58 6.20 -8.63
C ARG A 91 -5.16 6.53 -8.22
N TYR A 92 -4.45 7.25 -9.05
CA TYR A 92 -3.09 7.68 -8.74
C TYR A 92 -3.04 8.95 -7.88
N MET A 93 -4.10 9.74 -7.91
CA MET A 93 -4.30 10.90 -7.04
C MET A 93 -5.57 10.68 -6.24
N ASP A 94 -5.47 10.78 -4.94
CA ASP A 94 -6.61 10.60 -4.06
C ASP A 94 -6.51 11.53 -2.85
N HIS A 95 -7.57 12.28 -2.60
CA HIS A 95 -7.66 13.19 -1.47
C HIS A 95 -7.73 12.47 -0.11
N ASN A 96 -8.10 11.19 -0.09
CA ASN A 96 -8.14 10.37 1.12
C ASN A 96 -6.80 9.68 1.40
N SER A 97 -5.93 9.56 0.38
CA SER A 97 -4.62 8.95 0.53
C SER A 97 -3.64 9.96 1.12
N SER A 98 -2.90 9.56 2.14
CA SER A 98 -1.87 10.38 2.77
C SER A 98 -0.51 10.29 2.07
N GLY A 99 -0.42 9.52 0.99
CA GLY A 99 0.85 9.21 0.32
C GLY A 99 0.79 9.30 -1.20
N GLU A 100 1.97 9.29 -1.81
CA GLU A 100 2.16 9.30 -3.27
C GLU A 100 1.90 7.94 -3.93
N GLY A 101 1.50 6.92 -3.14
CA GLY A 101 1.24 5.55 -3.59
C GLY A 101 -0.09 5.37 -4.35
N GLY A 102 -0.98 6.36 -4.31
CA GLY A 102 -2.32 6.26 -4.88
C GLY A 102 -3.27 5.38 -4.08
N ALA A 103 -4.39 5.02 -4.68
CA ALA A 103 -5.46 4.25 -4.03
C ALA A 103 -6.09 3.21 -4.97
N ILE A 104 -6.56 2.11 -4.39
CA ILE A 104 -7.35 1.07 -5.05
C ILE A 104 -8.69 0.96 -4.32
N TYR A 105 -9.78 1.35 -4.99
CA TYR A 105 -11.13 1.24 -4.47
C TYR A 105 -11.80 -0.02 -5.00
N ILE A 106 -12.32 -0.83 -4.12
CA ILE A 106 -13.03 -2.07 -4.40
C ILE A 106 -14.49 -1.87 -4.01
N TYR A 107 -15.39 -1.96 -4.98
CA TYR A 107 -16.83 -1.89 -4.75
C TYR A 107 -17.42 -3.27 -4.86
N ARG A 108 -18.23 -3.65 -3.86
CA ARG A 108 -18.85 -4.98 -3.76
C ARG A 108 -20.20 -5.01 -4.44
N LYS A 109 -20.57 -6.18 -4.96
CA LYS A 109 -21.91 -6.46 -5.42
C LYS A 109 -22.87 -6.58 -4.22
N LYS A 110 -24.09 -6.10 -4.35
CA LYS A 110 -25.16 -6.38 -3.37
C LYS A 110 -25.60 -7.84 -3.49
N ALA A 111 -25.77 -8.53 -2.36
CA ALA A 111 -26.31 -9.87 -2.34
C ALA A 111 -27.86 -9.84 -2.45
N GLU A 112 -28.44 -10.70 -3.30
CA GLU A 112 -29.90 -10.80 -3.47
C GLU A 112 -30.56 -11.62 -2.37
N HIS A 113 -29.84 -12.60 -1.82
CA HIS A 113 -30.33 -13.52 -0.78
C HIS A 113 -29.38 -13.53 0.40
N PRO A 114 -29.89 -13.77 1.62
CA PRO A 114 -29.02 -13.96 2.79
C PRO A 114 -28.07 -15.14 2.56
N VAL A 115 -26.78 -14.94 2.83
CA VAL A 115 -25.73 -15.95 2.68
C VAL A 115 -24.78 -15.85 3.86
N LEU A 116 -24.52 -16.99 4.48
CA LEU A 116 -23.44 -17.18 5.44
C LEU A 116 -22.37 -18.05 4.80
N LYS A 117 -21.15 -17.56 4.72
CA LYS A 117 -19.98 -18.29 4.21
C LYS A 117 -18.72 -17.90 4.98
N GLY A 118 -17.69 -18.70 4.85
CA GLY A 118 -16.41 -18.40 5.48
C GLY A 118 -15.34 -19.37 5.06
N ASP A 119 -14.15 -19.08 5.55
CA ASP A 119 -12.95 -19.84 5.26
C ASP A 119 -12.17 -20.08 6.54
N LEU A 120 -11.52 -21.22 6.61
CA LEU A 120 -10.49 -21.52 7.59
C LEU A 120 -9.20 -21.83 6.83
N ASP A 121 -8.27 -20.90 6.90
CA ASP A 121 -6.94 -21.04 6.29
C ASP A 121 -5.92 -21.40 7.35
N LEU A 122 -5.15 -22.45 7.09
CA LEU A 122 -4.04 -22.91 7.92
C LEU A 122 -2.83 -23.13 7.03
N SER A 123 -1.72 -22.53 7.34
CA SER A 123 -0.45 -22.79 6.64
C SER A 123 0.71 -22.97 7.61
N GLY A 124 1.72 -23.73 7.19
CA GLY A 124 2.91 -23.99 7.98
C GLY A 124 4.15 -24.15 7.13
N GLY A 125 5.25 -23.57 7.61
CA GLY A 125 6.56 -23.67 6.97
C GLY A 125 7.27 -24.96 7.34
N LEU A 126 7.83 -25.65 6.34
CA LEU A 126 8.54 -26.91 6.50
C LEU A 126 10.04 -26.71 6.79
N LEU A 127 10.66 -25.71 6.16
CA LEU A 127 12.09 -25.44 6.34
C LEU A 127 12.35 -24.55 7.56
N ARG A 128 11.37 -23.71 7.90
CA ARG A 128 11.43 -22.80 9.06
C ARG A 128 10.18 -22.93 9.89
N PRO A 129 10.28 -23.08 11.21
CA PRO A 129 9.12 -23.15 12.08
C PRO A 129 8.30 -21.88 11.96
N SER A 130 7.19 -21.99 11.25
CA SER A 130 6.21 -20.93 11.09
C SER A 130 4.84 -21.54 10.91
N TRP A 131 3.80 -20.84 11.39
CA TRP A 131 2.43 -21.20 11.11
C TRP A 131 1.58 -19.93 10.99
N ARG A 132 0.53 -20.03 10.22
CA ARG A 132 -0.50 -19.00 10.08
C ARG A 132 -1.86 -19.65 10.17
N LEU A 133 -2.76 -19.03 10.93
CA LEU A 133 -4.17 -19.39 11.03
C LEU A 133 -4.98 -18.14 10.70
N THR A 134 -5.90 -18.24 9.74
CA THR A 134 -6.74 -17.11 9.31
C THR A 134 -8.18 -17.58 9.10
N PRO A 135 -9.03 -17.59 10.14
CA PRO A 135 -10.47 -17.76 9.98
C PRO A 135 -11.09 -16.50 9.40
N SER A 136 -12.08 -16.68 8.53
CA SER A 136 -12.93 -15.61 8.01
C SER A 136 -14.39 -16.00 8.00
N LEU A 137 -15.27 -14.99 8.15
CA LEU A 137 -16.72 -15.15 8.12
C LEU A 137 -17.33 -13.99 7.33
N THR A 138 -18.26 -14.31 6.45
CA THR A 138 -19.02 -13.34 5.68
C THR A 138 -20.49 -13.65 5.81
N LEU A 139 -21.25 -12.68 6.31
CA LEU A 139 -22.71 -12.68 6.36
C LEU A 139 -23.21 -11.59 5.43
N TYR A 140 -23.92 -11.96 4.39
CA TYR A 140 -24.71 -11.05 3.59
C TYR A 140 -26.17 -11.17 3.98
N SER A 141 -26.83 -10.03 4.20
CA SER A 141 -28.27 -9.99 4.46
C SER A 141 -28.89 -8.78 3.76
N ARG A 142 -30.23 -8.69 3.81
CA ARG A 142 -30.92 -7.53 3.22
C ARG A 142 -30.63 -6.21 3.96
N ALA A 143 -30.39 -6.30 5.26
CA ALA A 143 -30.25 -5.13 6.13
C ALA A 143 -28.80 -4.80 6.45
N VAL A 144 -27.97 -5.83 6.67
CA VAL A 144 -26.59 -5.69 7.14
C VAL A 144 -25.70 -6.72 6.48
N ASP A 145 -24.57 -6.29 5.96
CA ASP A 145 -23.46 -7.13 5.52
C ASP A 145 -22.35 -7.08 6.55
N ILE A 146 -21.84 -8.22 6.97
CA ILE A 146 -20.72 -8.32 7.90
C ILE A 146 -19.65 -9.21 7.28
N ILE A 147 -18.41 -8.71 7.21
CA ILE A 147 -17.23 -9.48 6.84
C ILE A 147 -16.26 -9.37 8.02
N ALA A 148 -15.81 -10.50 8.53
CA ALA A 148 -14.89 -10.54 9.64
C ALA A 148 -13.75 -11.52 9.36
N ASN A 149 -12.56 -11.17 9.79
CA ASN A 149 -11.42 -12.08 9.83
C ASN A 149 -10.65 -11.93 11.13
N ALA A 150 -9.91 -12.95 11.46
CA ALA A 150 -8.85 -12.91 12.44
C ALA A 150 -7.61 -13.58 11.83
N SER A 151 -6.44 -13.26 12.32
CA SER A 151 -5.20 -13.91 11.92
C SER A 151 -4.25 -14.04 13.10
N ALA A 152 -3.55 -15.16 13.14
CA ALA A 152 -2.41 -15.36 14.01
C ALA A 152 -1.28 -15.97 13.19
N THR A 153 -0.12 -15.33 13.20
CA THR A 153 1.07 -15.79 12.49
C THR A 153 2.22 -15.88 13.46
N TYR A 154 2.85 -17.03 13.53
CA TYR A 154 4.07 -17.23 14.30
C TYR A 154 5.21 -17.58 13.36
N SER A 155 6.37 -16.99 13.56
CA SER A 155 7.54 -17.26 12.75
C SER A 155 8.83 -17.18 13.56
N HIS A 156 9.81 -17.99 13.15
CA HIS A 156 11.19 -17.83 13.56
C HIS A 156 11.94 -17.07 12.48
N GLN A 157 12.70 -16.08 12.88
CA GLN A 157 13.55 -15.28 12.00
C GLN A 157 14.97 -15.26 12.58
N SER A 158 15.94 -15.26 11.70
CA SER A 158 17.35 -15.18 12.11
C SER A 158 18.08 -14.15 11.23
N PRO A 159 17.74 -12.83 11.39
CA PRO A 159 18.44 -11.80 10.65
C PRO A 159 19.88 -11.65 11.13
N GLU A 160 20.78 -11.54 10.17
CA GLU A 160 22.20 -11.30 10.39
C GLU A 160 22.57 -9.95 9.77
N PHE A 161 23.39 -9.17 10.47
CA PHE A 161 23.88 -7.87 10.01
C PHE A 161 25.39 -7.86 10.12
N HIS A 162 26.06 -7.49 9.04
CA HIS A 162 27.50 -7.30 9.03
C HIS A 162 27.80 -5.87 8.59
N ILE A 163 28.52 -5.13 9.42
CA ILE A 163 28.87 -3.73 9.17
C ILE A 163 30.37 -3.65 8.91
N TYR A 164 30.72 -3.09 7.76
CA TYR A 164 32.07 -2.81 7.32
C TYR A 164 32.28 -1.30 7.22
N ARG A 165 33.45 -0.84 7.61
CA ARG A 165 33.88 0.54 7.38
C ARG A 165 35.16 0.54 6.56
N ASN A 166 35.15 1.21 5.40
CA ASN A 166 36.24 1.19 4.43
C ASN A 166 36.72 -0.26 4.15
N ASP A 167 35.75 -1.17 3.95
CA ASP A 167 35.92 -2.61 3.70
C ASP A 167 36.53 -3.42 4.86
N HIS A 168 36.75 -2.81 6.03
CA HIS A 168 37.15 -3.53 7.24
C HIS A 168 35.92 -3.94 8.06
N PRO A 169 35.82 -5.22 8.50
CA PRO A 169 34.71 -5.67 9.33
C PRO A 169 34.79 -5.04 10.73
N GLU A 170 33.73 -4.30 11.09
CA GLU A 170 33.65 -3.58 12.37
C GLU A 170 32.73 -4.27 13.37
N LEU A 171 31.58 -4.74 12.88
CA LEU A 171 30.51 -5.25 13.72
C LEU A 171 29.73 -6.34 13.01
N SER A 172 29.40 -7.40 13.74
CA SER A 172 28.43 -8.39 13.28
C SER A 172 27.35 -8.61 14.34
N ILE A 173 26.11 -8.62 13.94
CA ILE A 173 24.94 -8.84 14.79
C ILE A 173 24.19 -10.06 14.29
N TYR A 174 24.02 -11.04 15.17
CA TYR A 174 23.27 -12.26 14.92
C TYR A 174 22.02 -12.24 15.80
N ASN A 175 20.86 -12.23 15.19
CA ASN A 175 19.60 -12.24 15.90
C ASN A 175 18.88 -13.57 15.72
N ARG A 176 18.28 -14.07 16.79
CA ARG A 176 17.29 -15.14 16.74
C ARG A 176 15.99 -14.58 17.28
N ALA A 177 15.02 -14.41 16.42
CA ALA A 177 13.75 -13.82 16.76
C ALA A 177 12.62 -14.85 16.69
N LYS A 178 11.72 -14.77 17.66
CA LYS A 178 10.39 -15.39 17.62
C LYS A 178 9.40 -14.26 17.51
N VAL A 179 8.55 -14.32 16.50
CA VAL A 179 7.59 -13.26 16.20
C VAL A 179 6.20 -13.85 16.19
N LEU A 180 5.31 -13.30 17.01
CA LEU A 180 3.87 -13.57 16.99
C LEU A 180 3.16 -12.30 16.53
N GLN A 181 2.49 -12.39 15.40
CA GLN A 181 1.59 -11.34 14.91
C GLN A 181 0.16 -11.81 15.04
N THR A 182 -0.68 -10.96 15.60
CA THR A 182 -2.14 -11.16 15.63
C THR A 182 -2.80 -10.03 14.87
N GLY A 183 -3.89 -10.32 14.20
CA GLY A 183 -4.64 -9.34 13.45
C GLY A 183 -6.09 -9.74 13.36
N GLY A 184 -6.92 -8.79 12.97
CA GLY A 184 -8.30 -9.05 12.67
C GLY A 184 -9.01 -7.78 12.27
N GLN A 185 -10.02 -7.94 11.47
CA GLN A 185 -10.85 -6.84 11.00
C GLN A 185 -12.31 -7.29 10.94
N VAL A 186 -13.19 -6.41 11.37
CA VAL A 186 -14.62 -6.50 11.16
C VAL A 186 -15.05 -5.34 10.30
N PHE A 187 -15.76 -5.63 9.22
CA PHE A 187 -16.35 -4.70 8.31
C PHE A 187 -17.85 -4.91 8.29
N ALA A 188 -18.63 -3.92 8.67
CA ALA A 188 -20.08 -3.99 8.72
C ALA A 188 -20.68 -2.83 7.91
N THR A 189 -21.58 -3.15 6.99
CA THR A 189 -22.32 -2.15 6.21
C THR A 189 -23.82 -2.38 6.38
N ALA A 190 -24.56 -1.32 6.64
CA ALA A 190 -26.01 -1.36 6.80
C ALA A 190 -26.69 -0.23 6.02
N GLU A 191 -27.84 -0.53 5.41
CA GLU A 191 -28.78 0.47 4.94
C GLU A 191 -29.72 0.85 6.11
N LEU A 192 -29.35 1.89 6.86
CA LEU A 192 -30.09 2.33 8.06
C LEU A 192 -31.47 2.92 7.67
N THR A 193 -31.54 3.58 6.53
CA THR A 193 -32.76 4.04 5.87
C THR A 193 -32.56 3.99 4.34
N PRO A 194 -33.61 4.15 3.52
CA PRO A 194 -33.44 4.22 2.05
C PRO A 194 -32.49 5.31 1.57
N ARG A 195 -32.22 6.31 2.42
CA ARG A 195 -31.32 7.43 2.11
C ARG A 195 -30.02 7.41 2.91
N LEU A 196 -29.90 6.62 3.97
CA LEU A 196 -28.74 6.61 4.87
C LEU A 196 -28.09 5.23 4.89
N ARG A 197 -26.87 5.15 4.40
CA ARG A 197 -25.99 3.97 4.51
C ARG A 197 -24.90 4.25 5.54
N GLY A 198 -24.65 3.28 6.40
CA GLY A 198 -23.55 3.30 7.36
C GLY A 198 -22.57 2.18 7.11
N THR A 199 -21.29 2.46 7.20
CA THR A 199 -20.22 1.46 7.18
C THR A 199 -19.33 1.67 8.39
N LEU A 200 -19.13 0.63 9.17
CA LEU A 200 -18.26 0.60 10.35
C LEU A 200 -17.17 -0.44 10.13
N THR A 201 -15.93 -0.07 10.37
CA THR A 201 -14.84 -1.04 10.46
C THR A 201 -14.13 -0.96 11.79
N TYR A 202 -13.73 -2.10 12.29
CA TYR A 202 -12.80 -2.22 13.41
C TYR A 202 -11.64 -3.10 13.00
N ALA A 203 -10.43 -2.65 13.24
CA ALA A 203 -9.22 -3.41 12.97
C ALA A 203 -8.35 -3.51 14.24
N HIS A 204 -7.76 -4.68 14.43
CA HIS A 204 -6.79 -4.97 15.46
C HIS A 204 -5.51 -5.48 14.83
N PHE A 205 -4.39 -5.02 15.35
CA PHE A 205 -3.06 -5.55 15.03
C PHE A 205 -2.26 -5.66 16.32
N GLY A 206 -1.65 -6.83 16.55
CA GLY A 206 -0.74 -7.10 17.66
C GLY A 206 0.57 -7.66 17.14
N LEU A 207 1.68 -7.19 17.70
CA LEU A 207 3.01 -7.69 17.46
C LEU A 207 3.67 -8.00 18.79
N GLN A 208 4.16 -9.23 18.93
CA GLN A 208 5.03 -9.63 20.03
C GLN A 208 6.28 -10.25 19.42
N SER A 209 7.42 -9.72 19.76
CA SER A 209 8.69 -10.27 19.30
C SER A 209 9.69 -10.43 20.44
N TRP A 210 10.45 -11.51 20.38
CA TRP A 210 11.49 -11.86 21.33
C TRP A 210 12.76 -12.14 20.56
N HIS A 211 13.76 -11.29 20.71
CA HIS A 211 15.03 -11.40 20.05
C HIS A 211 16.12 -11.75 21.06
N ASN A 212 16.91 -12.76 20.75
CA ASN A 212 18.21 -12.98 21.38
C ASN A 212 19.26 -12.47 20.40
N SER A 213 19.95 -11.42 20.79
CA SER A 213 20.94 -10.74 19.95
C SER A 213 22.35 -11.03 20.46
N GLN A 214 23.25 -11.37 19.54
CA GLN A 214 24.70 -11.46 19.80
C GLN A 214 25.39 -10.44 18.92
N VAL A 215 26.14 -9.57 19.54
CA VAL A 215 26.95 -8.52 18.89
C VAL A 215 28.40 -8.90 19.01
N LYS A 216 29.09 -9.05 17.88
CA LYS A 216 30.54 -9.32 17.80
C LYS A 216 31.23 -8.07 17.27
N GLN A 217 32.14 -7.50 18.07
CA GLN A 217 32.91 -6.31 17.71
C GLN A 217 34.36 -6.50 18.20
N GLN A 218 35.33 -6.41 17.30
CA GLN A 218 36.76 -6.47 17.61
C GLN A 218 37.14 -7.65 18.55
N GLY A 219 36.56 -8.82 18.31
CA GLY A 219 36.80 -10.01 19.12
C GLY A 219 35.99 -10.15 20.40
N MET A 220 35.30 -9.09 20.84
CA MET A 220 34.36 -9.13 21.96
C MET A 220 32.98 -9.60 21.51
N VAL A 221 32.30 -10.37 22.38
CA VAL A 221 30.94 -10.84 22.15
C VAL A 221 30.05 -10.32 23.28
N THR A 222 29.07 -9.51 22.94
CA THR A 222 28.03 -9.06 23.86
C THR A 222 26.71 -9.69 23.47
N SER A 223 25.94 -10.16 24.45
CA SER A 223 24.62 -10.75 24.21
C SER A 223 23.55 -9.93 24.94
N GLY A 224 22.42 -9.74 24.28
CA GLY A 224 21.30 -9.01 24.86
C GLY A 224 19.96 -9.59 24.42
N LYS A 225 18.89 -9.17 25.07
CA LYS A 225 17.51 -9.54 24.75
C LYS A 225 16.74 -8.29 24.38
N ILE A 226 16.11 -8.32 23.21
CA ILE A 226 15.18 -7.28 22.78
C ILE A 226 13.77 -7.88 22.86
N ARG A 227 12.82 -7.08 23.34
CA ARG A 227 11.41 -7.45 23.35
C ARG A 227 10.60 -6.29 22.80
N GLU A 228 9.70 -6.62 21.90
CA GLU A 228 8.72 -5.68 21.36
C GLU A 228 7.33 -6.23 21.63
N ASN A 229 6.46 -5.40 22.15
CA ASN A 229 5.06 -5.74 22.35
C ASN A 229 4.22 -4.52 21.99
N GLN A 230 3.52 -4.61 20.88
CA GLN A 230 2.73 -3.51 20.34
C GLN A 230 1.33 -4.00 20.01
N MET A 231 0.33 -3.21 20.36
CA MET A 231 -1.06 -3.40 19.99
C MET A 231 -1.60 -2.13 19.37
N ARG A 232 -2.21 -2.25 18.23
CA ARG A 232 -2.89 -1.15 17.53
C ARG A 232 -4.33 -1.53 17.27
N HIS A 233 -5.22 -0.59 17.52
CA HIS A 233 -6.63 -0.68 17.18
C HIS A 233 -7.00 0.51 16.30
N ALA A 234 -7.91 0.30 15.37
CA ALA A 234 -8.46 1.35 14.52
C ALA A 234 -9.96 1.13 14.32
N VAL A 235 -10.70 2.23 14.30
CA VAL A 235 -12.13 2.27 13.98
C VAL A 235 -12.35 3.27 12.87
N ASN A 236 -13.10 2.90 11.83
CA ASN A 236 -13.56 3.83 10.81
C ASN A 236 -15.09 3.80 10.78
N LEU A 237 -15.69 4.97 10.63
CA LEU A 237 -17.12 5.15 10.42
C LEU A 237 -17.31 5.99 9.16
N LEU A 238 -18.10 5.50 8.23
CA LEU A 238 -18.60 6.24 7.08
C LEU A 238 -20.12 6.25 7.13
N LEU A 239 -20.71 7.45 7.15
CA LEU A 239 -22.13 7.64 6.95
C LEU A 239 -22.34 8.37 5.63
N ALA A 240 -23.11 7.79 4.73
CA ALA A 240 -23.43 8.37 3.43
C ALA A 240 -24.94 8.63 3.37
N TYR A 241 -25.32 9.89 3.29
CA TYR A 241 -26.72 10.34 3.19
C TYR A 241 -27.02 10.85 1.79
N LYS A 242 -27.99 10.25 1.11
CA LYS A 242 -28.46 10.67 -0.21
C LYS A 242 -29.41 11.85 -0.07
N LEU A 243 -29.00 13.01 -0.57
CA LEU A 243 -29.84 14.22 -0.63
C LEU A 243 -30.78 14.21 -1.85
N GLY A 244 -30.42 13.47 -2.90
CA GLY A 244 -31.16 13.31 -4.16
C GLY A 244 -30.55 12.19 -5.00
N SER A 245 -30.87 12.15 -6.29
CA SER A 245 -30.32 11.14 -7.22
C SER A 245 -28.80 11.30 -7.39
N ASN A 246 -28.30 12.53 -7.44
CA ASN A 246 -26.92 12.86 -7.81
C ASN A 246 -26.13 13.51 -6.66
N ASN A 247 -26.74 13.67 -5.48
CA ASN A 247 -26.16 14.40 -4.36
C ASN A 247 -26.03 13.52 -3.14
N ARG A 248 -24.87 13.56 -2.48
CA ARG A 248 -24.67 12.87 -1.21
C ARG A 248 -23.85 13.69 -0.21
N LEU A 249 -24.17 13.54 1.06
CA LEU A 249 -23.42 14.04 2.18
C LEU A 249 -22.70 12.86 2.83
N LEU A 250 -21.40 13.01 3.08
CA LEU A 250 -20.56 12.02 3.71
C LEU A 250 -20.06 12.53 5.06
N LEU A 251 -20.17 11.72 6.08
CA LEU A 251 -19.47 11.90 7.34
C LEU A 251 -18.49 10.77 7.50
N LYS A 252 -17.19 11.08 7.52
CA LYS A 252 -16.10 10.14 7.72
C LYS A 252 -15.46 10.38 9.07
N SER A 253 -15.25 9.35 9.84
CA SER A 253 -14.51 9.41 11.09
C SER A 253 -13.54 8.24 11.18
N TYR A 254 -12.35 8.53 11.65
CA TYR A 254 -11.31 7.56 11.90
C TYR A 254 -10.75 7.78 13.30
N GLY A 255 -10.57 6.70 14.05
CA GLY A 255 -9.89 6.72 15.33
C GLY A 255 -8.90 5.57 15.41
N SER A 256 -7.69 5.82 15.90
CA SER A 256 -6.76 4.75 16.22
C SER A 256 -6.05 5.00 17.54
N TRP A 257 -5.70 3.90 18.20
CA TRP A 257 -4.84 3.93 19.37
C TRP A 257 -3.84 2.78 19.31
N MET A 258 -2.62 3.07 19.73
CA MET A 258 -1.54 2.10 19.80
C MET A 258 -0.93 2.15 21.20
N LEU A 259 -0.75 0.98 21.77
CA LEU A 259 -0.08 0.77 23.05
C LEU A 259 1.05 -0.23 22.84
N GLY A 260 2.18 -0.01 23.50
CA GLY A 260 3.28 -0.96 23.41
C GLY A 260 4.41 -0.67 24.36
N ASN A 261 5.32 -1.63 24.45
CA ASN A 261 6.57 -1.54 25.17
C ASN A 261 7.67 -2.16 24.32
N ASP A 262 8.73 -1.41 24.07
CA ASP A 262 9.92 -1.91 23.40
C ASP A 262 11.10 -1.88 24.35
N THR A 263 11.90 -2.92 24.38
CA THR A 263 13.10 -3.02 25.23
C THR A 263 14.32 -3.09 24.31
N ASP A 264 15.27 -2.17 24.50
CA ASP A 264 16.52 -2.15 23.75
C ASP A 264 17.56 -3.16 24.27
N LEU A 265 18.73 -3.26 23.61
CA LEU A 265 19.84 -4.13 23.99
C LEU A 265 20.41 -3.84 25.40
N ARG A 266 20.20 -2.63 25.91
CA ARG A 266 20.64 -2.21 27.26
C ARG A 266 19.58 -2.51 28.33
N GLY A 267 18.42 -3.08 27.93
CA GLY A 267 17.31 -3.35 28.82
C GLY A 267 16.46 -2.13 29.17
N MET A 268 16.66 -1.00 28.48
CA MET A 268 15.81 0.18 28.63
C MET A 268 14.45 -0.09 28.00
N VAL A 269 13.40 0.26 28.71
CA VAL A 269 12.01 0.03 28.26
C VAL A 269 11.43 1.35 27.76
N ASP A 270 10.95 1.33 26.54
CA ASP A 270 10.22 2.42 25.91
C ASP A 270 8.74 2.11 25.88
N ARG A 271 7.92 3.01 26.39
CA ARG A 271 6.47 2.89 26.33
C ARG A 271 5.90 3.69 25.18
N ILE A 272 5.06 3.04 24.40
CA ILE A 272 4.39 3.63 23.25
C ILE A 272 2.93 3.84 23.64
N ASN A 273 2.44 5.07 23.51
CA ASN A 273 1.03 5.40 23.62
C ASN A 273 0.69 6.45 22.56
N SER A 274 0.01 6.00 21.51
CA SER A 274 -0.39 6.86 20.40
C SER A 274 -1.90 6.86 20.25
N ARG A 275 -2.46 8.01 20.00
CA ARG A 275 -3.88 8.21 19.70
C ARG A 275 -4.03 9.17 18.54
N ASP A 276 -4.89 8.85 17.60
CA ASP A 276 -5.16 9.66 16.43
C ASP A 276 -6.65 9.61 16.11
N VAL A 277 -7.25 10.77 15.91
CA VAL A 277 -8.66 10.92 15.55
C VAL A 277 -8.76 11.89 14.39
N LEU A 278 -9.55 11.50 13.38
CA LEU A 278 -9.89 12.34 12.25
C LEU A 278 -11.41 12.33 12.08
N ALA A 279 -11.97 13.47 11.76
CA ALA A 279 -13.37 13.60 11.34
C ALA A 279 -13.46 14.52 10.13
N GLU A 280 -14.27 14.15 9.15
CA GLU A 280 -14.46 14.89 7.90
C GLU A 280 -15.93 14.86 7.50
N ILE A 281 -16.45 15.97 7.06
CA ILE A 281 -17.73 16.11 6.37
C ILE A 281 -17.46 16.49 4.92
N ALA A 282 -18.11 15.81 3.98
CA ALA A 282 -17.96 16.10 2.57
C ALA A 282 -19.31 16.10 1.87
N TYR A 283 -19.46 16.96 0.90
CA TYR A 283 -20.60 17.01 -0.02
C TYR A 283 -20.10 16.63 -1.42
N GLU A 284 -20.84 15.78 -2.10
CA GLU A 284 -20.55 15.34 -3.46
C GLU A 284 -21.78 15.52 -4.35
N HIS A 285 -21.54 16.01 -5.56
CA HIS A 285 -22.52 16.18 -6.62
C HIS A 285 -22.02 15.49 -7.89
N ASN A 286 -22.68 14.40 -8.28
CA ASN A 286 -22.24 13.55 -9.39
C ASN A 286 -22.87 13.97 -10.70
N GLU A 287 -22.89 14.96 -11.32
CA GLU A 287 -23.53 15.39 -12.59
C GLU A 287 -24.07 16.80 -12.54
N ALA A 288 -23.27 17.71 -12.02
CA ALA A 288 -23.57 19.12 -12.20
C ALA A 288 -23.37 19.50 -13.68
N SER A 289 -24.34 20.12 -14.28
CA SER A 289 -24.16 20.78 -15.58
C SER A 289 -23.83 22.25 -15.31
N LEU A 290 -22.60 22.63 -15.61
CA LEU A 290 -22.12 24.01 -15.47
C LEU A 290 -21.40 24.42 -16.74
N LEU A 291 -21.74 25.57 -17.30
CA LEU A 291 -21.14 26.07 -18.56
C LEU A 291 -21.24 25.10 -19.75
N GLY A 292 -22.28 24.24 -19.78
CA GLY A 292 -22.44 23.22 -20.81
C GLY A 292 -21.56 21.98 -20.66
N LEU A 293 -20.77 21.90 -19.58
CA LEU A 293 -19.89 20.75 -19.26
C LEU A 293 -20.49 19.91 -18.13
N THR A 294 -20.14 18.63 -18.09
CA THR A 294 -20.51 17.72 -16.99
C THR A 294 -19.42 17.70 -15.94
N HIS A 295 -19.81 17.96 -14.70
CA HIS A 295 -18.93 18.04 -13.54
C HIS A 295 -19.27 16.99 -12.50
N ARG A 296 -18.26 16.41 -11.84
CA ARG A 296 -18.39 15.63 -10.60
C ARG A 296 -17.67 16.36 -9.48
N LEU A 297 -18.44 17.20 -8.78
CA LEU A 297 -17.94 18.11 -7.75
C LEU A 297 -17.88 17.43 -6.39
N GLY A 298 -16.87 17.76 -5.60
CA GLY A 298 -16.75 17.39 -4.21
C GLY A 298 -16.13 18.50 -3.38
N VAL A 299 -16.71 18.77 -2.21
CA VAL A 299 -16.17 19.73 -1.23
C VAL A 299 -16.10 19.05 0.10
N GLY A 300 -15.01 19.20 0.83
CA GLY A 300 -14.90 18.61 2.15
C GLY A 300 -14.15 19.49 3.12
N PHE A 301 -14.49 19.32 4.39
CA PHE A 301 -13.85 19.95 5.52
C PHE A 301 -13.66 18.94 6.63
N GLY A 302 -12.49 18.93 7.25
CA GLY A 302 -12.18 17.98 8.31
C GLY A 302 -11.08 18.44 9.24
N GLY A 303 -10.91 17.69 10.32
CA GLY A 303 -9.85 17.92 11.29
C GLY A 303 -9.24 16.63 11.80
N ARG A 304 -7.98 16.73 12.21
CA ARG A 304 -7.22 15.63 12.80
C ARG A 304 -6.61 16.09 14.12
N LEU A 305 -6.68 15.21 15.12
CA LEU A 305 -6.07 15.38 16.43
C LEU A 305 -5.21 14.15 16.72
N GLY A 306 -3.91 14.33 16.82
CA GLY A 306 -2.96 13.27 17.13
C GLY A 306 -2.18 13.57 18.41
N ARG A 307 -1.99 12.55 19.22
CA ARG A 307 -1.09 12.59 20.40
C ARG A 307 -0.27 11.31 20.44
N ASN A 308 1.03 11.45 20.53
CA ASN A 308 1.95 10.34 20.52
C ASN A 308 3.00 10.51 21.62
N SER A 309 2.99 9.63 22.60
CA SER A 309 4.02 9.48 23.64
C SER A 309 4.84 8.25 23.30
N LEU A 310 6.00 8.43 22.71
CA LEU A 310 6.88 7.31 22.34
C LEU A 310 7.83 6.91 23.47
N TYR A 311 8.02 7.77 24.49
CA TYR A 311 9.05 7.56 25.50
C TYR A 311 8.63 8.17 26.83
N ASP A 312 8.96 7.47 27.91
CA ASP A 312 8.75 7.98 29.26
C ASP A 312 9.67 9.18 29.52
N GLY A 313 9.11 10.22 30.12
CA GLY A 313 9.84 11.41 30.56
C GLY A 313 9.95 12.55 29.54
N PHE A 314 9.47 12.39 28.32
CA PHE A 314 9.44 13.46 27.32
C PHE A 314 8.02 13.93 27.05
N ALA A 315 7.86 15.20 26.68
CA ALA A 315 6.58 15.74 26.26
C ALA A 315 6.01 14.96 25.06
N PRO A 316 4.71 14.67 25.06
CA PRO A 316 4.09 13.96 23.95
C PRO A 316 4.14 14.80 22.68
N TYR A 317 4.37 14.14 21.55
CA TYR A 317 4.13 14.75 20.25
C TYR A 317 2.63 15.02 20.08
N ARG A 318 2.30 16.20 19.58
CA ARG A 318 0.95 16.63 19.26
C ARG A 318 0.90 17.01 17.79
N ASN A 319 -0.20 16.67 17.16
CA ASN A 319 -0.54 17.08 15.80
C ASN A 319 -2.01 17.50 15.77
N ARG A 320 -2.27 18.75 15.38
CA ARG A 320 -3.60 19.29 15.19
C ARG A 320 -3.65 19.87 13.81
N GLN A 321 -4.64 19.44 13.03
CA GLN A 321 -4.77 19.83 11.64
C GLN A 321 -6.22 20.10 11.31
N LEU A 322 -6.46 21.17 10.57
CA LEU A 322 -7.70 21.42 9.83
C LEU A 322 -7.39 21.28 8.34
N ARG A 323 -8.32 20.74 7.59
CA ARG A 323 -8.20 20.55 6.16
C ARG A 323 -9.52 20.95 5.48
N ALA A 324 -9.42 21.68 4.38
CA ALA A 324 -10.51 21.91 3.47
C ALA A 324 -10.08 21.58 2.05
N TYR A 325 -10.95 20.98 1.25
CA TYR A 325 -10.65 20.70 -0.15
C TYR A 325 -11.85 20.92 -1.06
N VAL A 326 -11.52 21.18 -2.32
CA VAL A 326 -12.45 21.15 -3.44
C VAL A 326 -11.87 20.23 -4.49
N ARG A 327 -12.69 19.36 -5.06
CA ARG A 327 -12.32 18.50 -6.18
C ARG A 327 -13.38 18.57 -7.27
N ASP A 328 -12.96 18.43 -8.50
CA ASP A 328 -13.86 18.32 -9.64
C ASP A 328 -13.25 17.42 -10.72
N ASN A 329 -14.12 16.63 -11.33
CA ASN A 329 -13.80 15.88 -12.54
C ASN A 329 -14.71 16.37 -13.66
N VAL A 330 -14.12 17.11 -14.60
CA VAL A 330 -14.81 17.80 -15.69
C VAL A 330 -14.62 17.01 -16.98
N SER A 331 -15.70 16.64 -17.64
CA SER A 331 -15.66 16.14 -19.01
C SER A 331 -15.64 17.33 -19.96
N LEU A 332 -14.45 17.68 -20.48
CA LEU A 332 -14.25 18.79 -21.41
C LEU A 332 -14.74 18.45 -22.82
N LEU A 333 -14.50 17.21 -23.26
CA LEU A 333 -14.98 16.58 -24.49
C LEU A 333 -15.35 15.12 -24.17
N GLU A 334 -15.94 14.38 -25.12
CA GLU A 334 -16.22 12.95 -24.93
C GLU A 334 -14.97 12.16 -24.52
N ASP A 335 -13.82 12.51 -25.12
CA ASP A 335 -12.56 11.81 -24.94
C ASP A 335 -11.54 12.57 -24.07
N LEU A 336 -11.89 13.76 -23.57
CA LEU A 336 -10.99 14.61 -22.79
C LEU A 336 -11.60 14.95 -21.43
N SER A 337 -10.95 14.54 -20.37
CA SER A 337 -11.34 14.83 -18.99
C SER A 337 -10.24 15.51 -18.21
N LEU A 338 -10.64 16.39 -17.30
CA LEU A 338 -9.78 17.12 -16.37
C LEU A 338 -10.24 16.86 -14.95
N TYR A 339 -9.34 16.41 -14.08
CA TYR A 339 -9.57 16.24 -12.66
C TYR A 339 -8.62 17.10 -11.86
N PHE A 340 -9.13 17.80 -10.87
CA PHE A 340 -8.29 18.54 -9.94
C PHE A 340 -8.75 18.40 -8.49
N ILE A 341 -7.79 18.53 -7.60
CA ILE A 341 -8.00 18.60 -6.15
C ILE A 341 -7.18 19.79 -5.65
N LEU A 342 -7.84 20.72 -4.96
CA LEU A 342 -7.22 21.85 -4.29
C LEU A 342 -7.42 21.67 -2.80
N THR A 343 -6.36 21.50 -2.03
CA THR A 343 -6.43 21.26 -0.59
C THR A 343 -5.67 22.34 0.17
N GLY A 344 -6.35 22.99 1.10
CA GLY A 344 -5.75 23.84 2.13
C GLY A 344 -5.64 23.08 3.45
N GLN A 345 -4.50 23.21 4.11
CA GLN A 345 -4.26 22.60 5.41
C GLN A 345 -3.67 23.63 6.36
N TRP A 346 -4.18 23.67 7.58
CA TRP A 346 -3.74 24.55 8.65
C TRP A 346 -3.55 23.73 9.91
N GLY A 347 -2.50 23.99 10.63
CA GLY A 347 -2.29 23.22 11.84
C GLY A 347 -1.01 23.51 12.57
N GLU A 348 -0.76 22.67 13.56
CA GLU A 348 0.44 22.69 14.37
C GLU A 348 0.90 21.26 14.70
N TYR A 349 2.19 21.06 14.77
CA TYR A 349 2.79 19.83 15.26
C TYR A 349 4.03 20.10 16.08
N GLY A 350 4.41 19.16 16.93
CA GLY A 350 5.62 19.25 17.73
C GLY A 350 5.50 18.60 19.10
N ARG A 351 6.47 18.86 19.94
CA ARG A 351 6.53 18.39 21.34
C ARG A 351 6.44 19.58 22.32
N ASP A 352 7.56 20.01 22.86
CA ASP A 352 7.64 21.17 23.76
C ASP A 352 7.42 22.48 22.99
N ARG A 353 7.94 22.55 21.78
CA ARG A 353 7.69 23.64 20.82
C ARG A 353 6.80 23.15 19.72
N LEU A 354 5.73 23.89 19.42
CA LEU A 354 4.82 23.63 18.32
C LEU A 354 5.25 24.44 17.09
N TYR A 355 5.26 23.78 15.95
CA TYR A 355 5.47 24.39 14.64
C TYR A 355 4.11 24.57 13.98
N SER A 356 3.70 25.82 13.78
CA SER A 356 2.44 26.14 13.08
C SER A 356 2.70 26.22 11.57
N TYR A 357 1.76 25.74 10.79
CA TYR A 357 1.86 25.74 9.33
C TYR A 357 0.52 26.08 8.66
N SER A 358 0.67 26.61 7.45
CA SER A 358 -0.43 26.75 6.48
C SER A 358 0.11 26.30 5.13
N THR A 359 -0.52 25.31 4.53
CA THR A 359 -0.05 24.73 3.27
C THR A 359 -1.20 24.63 2.26
N PHE A 360 -0.84 24.78 0.99
CA PHE A 360 -1.74 24.59 -0.13
C PHE A 360 -1.17 23.51 -1.04
N THR A 361 -1.95 22.45 -1.27
CA THR A 361 -1.49 21.26 -2.02
C THR A 361 -2.43 21.02 -3.21
N PRO A 362 -2.12 21.63 -4.38
CA PRO A 362 -2.86 21.38 -5.61
C PRO A 362 -2.45 20.04 -6.24
N SER A 363 -3.43 19.38 -6.86
CA SER A 363 -3.21 18.22 -7.71
C SER A 363 -4.07 18.33 -8.96
N LEU A 364 -3.53 17.98 -10.12
CA LEU A 364 -4.16 18.10 -11.42
C LEU A 364 -3.93 16.85 -12.26
N SER A 365 -4.93 16.37 -12.98
CA SER A 365 -4.83 15.27 -13.93
C SER A 365 -5.62 15.57 -15.19
N LEU A 366 -5.01 15.33 -16.34
CA LEU A 366 -5.64 15.39 -17.64
C LEU A 366 -5.60 14.01 -18.26
N SER A 367 -6.73 13.54 -18.82
CA SER A 367 -6.78 12.27 -19.55
C SER A 367 -7.43 12.49 -20.91
N TYR A 368 -6.79 11.98 -21.95
CA TYR A 368 -7.27 12.07 -23.32
C TYR A 368 -7.23 10.71 -24.01
N GLU A 369 -8.36 10.31 -24.60
CA GLU A 369 -8.47 9.09 -25.40
C GLU A 369 -8.36 9.43 -26.89
N LEU A 370 -7.39 8.85 -27.61
CA LEU A 370 -7.16 9.09 -29.03
C LEU A 370 -6.86 7.77 -29.76
N GLY A 371 -7.76 7.33 -30.63
CA GLY A 371 -7.51 6.16 -31.48
C GLY A 371 -7.19 4.87 -30.74
N GLY A 372 -7.77 4.68 -29.53
CA GLY A 372 -7.54 3.54 -28.65
C GLY A 372 -6.28 3.66 -27.79
N TYR A 373 -5.62 4.83 -27.78
CA TYR A 373 -4.61 5.21 -26.82
C TYR A 373 -5.23 6.05 -25.72
N THR A 374 -4.81 5.86 -24.48
CA THR A 374 -5.10 6.77 -23.37
C THR A 374 -3.83 7.50 -23.00
N ILE A 375 -3.85 8.82 -23.06
CA ILE A 375 -2.75 9.70 -22.69
C ILE A 375 -3.14 10.42 -21.41
N GLY A 376 -2.30 10.32 -20.37
CA GLY A 376 -2.54 10.99 -19.08
C GLY A 376 -1.37 11.88 -18.70
N LEU A 377 -1.66 13.10 -18.25
CA LEU A 377 -0.70 14.01 -17.64
C LEU A 377 -1.16 14.34 -16.23
N ARG A 378 -0.26 14.26 -15.25
CA ARG A 378 -0.56 14.54 -13.84
C ARG A 378 0.48 15.43 -13.23
N TYR A 379 0.02 16.27 -12.32
CA TYR A 379 0.85 17.05 -11.40
C TYR A 379 0.27 16.94 -9.99
N GLY A 380 1.12 16.82 -8.99
CA GLY A 380 0.73 16.85 -7.58
C GLY A 380 1.81 17.50 -6.73
N HIS A 381 1.40 18.41 -5.87
CA HIS A 381 2.24 18.97 -4.81
C HIS A 381 1.85 18.35 -3.47
N SER A 382 2.83 17.91 -2.70
CA SER A 382 2.61 17.35 -1.36
C SER A 382 3.55 17.92 -0.32
N VAL A 383 3.10 17.91 0.93
CA VAL A 383 3.86 18.39 2.09
C VAL A 383 3.87 17.27 3.12
N GLN A 384 5.05 16.84 3.53
CA GLN A 384 5.22 15.82 4.55
C GLN A 384 5.81 16.44 5.82
N HIS A 385 5.06 16.32 6.93
CA HIS A 385 5.51 16.76 8.24
C HIS A 385 6.38 15.69 8.92
N PRO A 386 7.38 16.11 9.74
CA PRO A 386 8.21 15.18 10.49
C PRO A 386 7.36 14.32 11.44
N SER A 387 7.70 13.03 11.52
CA SER A 387 7.08 12.10 12.46
C SER A 387 7.57 12.30 13.89
N ALA A 388 6.87 11.72 14.87
CA ALA A 388 7.14 11.90 16.28
C ALA A 388 8.53 11.42 16.72
N ASP A 389 9.03 10.36 16.08
CA ASP A 389 10.35 9.79 16.32
C ASP A 389 11.47 10.70 15.80
N LEU A 390 11.28 11.34 14.65
CA LEU A 390 12.24 12.29 14.07
C LEU A 390 12.39 13.55 14.92
N LEU A 391 11.36 13.92 15.69
CA LEU A 391 11.34 15.08 16.61
C LEU A 391 11.74 14.72 18.05
N SER A 392 12.05 13.45 18.35
CA SER A 392 12.39 13.04 19.71
C SER A 392 13.81 13.47 20.08
N PRO A 393 14.03 14.24 21.16
CA PRO A 393 15.37 14.63 21.60
C PRO A 393 16.15 13.47 22.21
N ARG A 394 15.53 12.31 22.39
CA ARG A 394 16.17 11.13 22.96
C ARG A 394 17.19 10.52 22.00
N VAL A 395 18.29 10.03 22.56
CA VAL A 395 19.27 9.23 21.83
C VAL A 395 18.83 7.77 21.86
N PHE A 396 18.58 7.21 20.69
CA PHE A 396 18.32 5.79 20.49
C PHE A 396 19.61 5.04 20.27
N TYR A 397 19.84 4.06 21.08
CA TYR A 397 20.98 3.17 20.94
C TYR A 397 20.61 1.95 20.08
N ARG A 398 21.19 1.84 18.90
CA ARG A 398 21.09 0.64 18.07
C ARG A 398 22.27 -0.31 18.30
N ASN A 399 23.46 0.25 18.32
CA ASN A 399 24.72 -0.43 18.57
C ASN A 399 25.82 0.62 18.83
N GLU A 400 27.06 0.21 19.09
CA GLU A 400 28.18 1.10 19.39
C GLU A 400 28.54 2.04 18.20
N LEU A 401 28.20 1.66 16.98
CA LEU A 401 28.51 2.42 15.78
C LEU A 401 27.36 3.30 15.30
N GLU A 402 26.15 3.09 15.81
CA GLU A 402 24.96 3.78 15.36
C GLU A 402 24.04 4.13 16.52
N GLN A 403 24.05 5.39 16.87
CA GLN A 403 23.08 6.00 17.77
C GLN A 403 22.30 7.05 16.99
N ARG A 404 21.01 7.18 17.27
CA ARG A 404 20.13 8.15 16.58
C ARG A 404 19.47 9.06 17.59
N GLN A 405 19.43 10.34 17.27
CA GLN A 405 18.73 11.36 18.04
C GLN A 405 17.83 12.15 17.08
N GLY A 406 16.58 12.32 17.42
CA GLY A 406 15.69 13.18 16.64
C GLY A 406 16.05 14.66 16.82
N ASN A 407 15.50 15.49 15.93
CA ASN A 407 15.70 16.93 15.93
C ASN A 407 14.36 17.65 16.10
N PRO A 408 14.08 18.29 17.23
CA PRO A 408 12.82 18.99 17.47
C PRO A 408 12.62 20.25 16.59
N HIS A 409 13.64 20.66 15.82
CA HIS A 409 13.60 21.85 14.96
C HIS A 409 13.33 21.52 13.49
N LEU A 410 12.97 20.28 13.15
CA LEU A 410 12.65 19.90 11.78
C LEU A 410 11.41 20.61 11.27
N GLY A 411 11.54 21.19 10.10
CA GLY A 411 10.43 21.66 9.25
C GLY A 411 9.84 20.55 8.39
N PRO A 412 8.78 20.86 7.62
CA PRO A 412 8.23 19.95 6.62
C PRO A 412 9.19 19.78 5.44
N GLN A 413 9.02 18.70 4.68
CA GLN A 413 9.57 18.53 3.34
C GLN A 413 8.49 18.70 2.29
N TYR A 414 8.87 19.18 1.11
CA TYR A 414 7.97 19.48 0.00
C TYR A 414 8.32 18.61 -1.20
N THR A 415 7.29 18.14 -1.90
CA THR A 415 7.47 17.34 -3.12
C THR A 415 6.55 17.79 -4.24
N ASP A 416 7.12 17.86 -5.45
CA ASP A 416 6.40 18.04 -6.69
C ASP A 416 6.55 16.79 -7.54
N ASN A 417 5.45 16.26 -8.03
CA ASN A 417 5.40 15.03 -8.81
C ASN A 417 4.68 15.28 -10.14
N TRP A 418 5.36 15.04 -11.25
CA TRP A 418 4.84 15.09 -12.61
C TRP A 418 4.82 13.68 -13.18
N ALA A 419 3.72 13.25 -13.81
CA ALA A 419 3.65 11.95 -14.45
C ALA A 419 3.00 12.05 -15.82
N LEU A 420 3.65 11.46 -16.82
CA LEU A 420 3.11 11.22 -18.15
C LEU A 420 2.84 9.73 -18.30
N SER A 421 1.65 9.37 -18.76
CA SER A 421 1.27 7.99 -19.03
C SER A 421 0.74 7.86 -20.44
N LEU A 422 1.12 6.78 -21.10
CA LEU A 422 0.61 6.36 -22.41
C LEU A 422 0.22 4.90 -22.29
N SER A 423 -1.03 4.57 -22.55
CA SER A 423 -1.50 3.19 -22.55
C SER A 423 -2.30 2.87 -23.80
N LYS A 424 -2.21 1.61 -24.21
CA LYS A 424 -2.99 1.07 -25.32
C LYS A 424 -3.47 -0.33 -25.00
N GLN A 425 -4.75 -0.54 -25.22
CA GLN A 425 -5.31 -1.88 -25.18
C GLN A 425 -5.59 -2.36 -26.62
N PHE A 426 -5.13 -3.56 -26.95
CA PHE A 426 -5.32 -4.18 -28.26
C PHE A 426 -5.70 -5.66 -28.08
N GLY A 427 -6.99 -5.95 -28.26
CA GLY A 427 -7.55 -7.27 -27.96
C GLY A 427 -7.37 -7.64 -26.48
N ARG A 428 -6.64 -8.72 -26.22
CA ARG A 428 -6.35 -9.22 -24.86
C ARG A 428 -5.06 -8.67 -24.26
N HIS A 429 -4.37 -7.81 -24.99
CA HIS A 429 -3.09 -7.24 -24.61
C HIS A 429 -3.27 -5.81 -24.12
N SER A 430 -2.53 -5.44 -23.11
CA SER A 430 -2.42 -4.07 -22.63
C SER A 430 -0.94 -3.70 -22.52
N LEU A 431 -0.58 -2.56 -23.07
CA LEU A 431 0.76 -1.99 -22.98
C LEU A 431 0.64 -0.61 -22.37
N SER A 432 1.44 -0.31 -21.37
CA SER A 432 1.49 1.03 -20.78
C SER A 432 2.92 1.47 -20.51
N LEU A 433 3.21 2.71 -20.88
CA LEU A 433 4.44 3.42 -20.56
C LEU A 433 4.09 4.54 -19.59
N LYS A 434 4.79 4.61 -18.47
CA LYS A 434 4.65 5.70 -17.51
C LYS A 434 6.00 6.30 -17.19
N SER A 435 6.11 7.62 -17.30
CA SER A 435 7.28 8.40 -16.92
C SER A 435 6.89 9.35 -15.78
N THR A 436 7.65 9.35 -14.70
CA THR A 436 7.39 10.16 -13.51
C THR A 436 8.64 10.97 -13.18
N TYR A 437 8.50 12.28 -13.08
CA TYR A 437 9.52 13.16 -12.53
C TYR A 437 9.11 13.63 -11.15
N TRP A 438 9.96 13.39 -10.17
CA TRP A 438 9.77 13.75 -8.78
C TRP A 438 10.87 14.72 -8.35
N HIS A 439 10.48 15.84 -7.76
CA HIS A 439 11.37 16.83 -7.16
C HIS A 439 11.03 16.99 -5.68
N ALA A 440 12.03 16.97 -4.83
CA ALA A 440 11.84 17.22 -3.41
C ALA A 440 12.82 18.24 -2.89
N SER A 441 12.32 19.17 -2.08
CA SER A 441 13.10 20.14 -1.33
C SER A 441 12.94 19.94 0.17
N ASP A 442 13.91 20.41 0.92
CA ASP A 442 13.96 20.29 2.38
C ASP A 442 13.82 18.83 2.85
N LEU A 443 14.35 17.88 2.08
CA LEU A 443 14.33 16.47 2.44
C LEU A 443 14.89 16.25 3.84
N ILE A 444 14.09 15.58 4.66
CA ILE A 444 14.51 15.19 6.01
C ILE A 444 15.43 13.97 5.88
N THR A 445 16.68 14.16 6.22
CA THR A 445 17.72 13.12 6.14
C THR A 445 18.58 13.07 7.38
N SER A 446 19.25 11.94 7.59
CA SER A 446 20.20 11.77 8.68
C SER A 446 21.44 12.62 8.44
N VAL A 447 21.85 13.34 9.46
CA VAL A 447 23.08 14.15 9.49
C VAL A 447 23.87 13.84 10.77
N TYR A 448 25.20 13.92 10.71
CA TYR A 448 26.01 13.70 11.90
C TYR A 448 25.91 14.87 12.87
N THR A 449 25.88 14.55 14.16
CA THR A 449 26.11 15.51 15.23
C THR A 449 27.60 15.75 15.42
N ASN A 450 27.97 16.66 16.32
CA ASN A 450 29.37 16.82 16.74
C ASN A 450 29.85 15.65 17.65
N GLN A 451 28.96 14.73 18.01
CA GLN A 451 29.31 13.55 18.80
C GLN A 451 29.61 12.38 17.84
N PRO A 452 30.69 11.65 18.04
CA PRO A 452 31.00 10.47 17.25
C PRO A 452 29.85 9.44 17.31
N ASN A 453 29.54 8.84 16.20
CA ASN A 453 28.49 7.79 16.05
C ASN A 453 27.06 8.23 16.38
N VAL A 454 26.78 9.52 16.62
CA VAL A 454 25.42 10.01 16.82
C VAL A 454 24.92 10.71 15.57
N LEU A 455 23.91 10.14 14.96
CA LEU A 455 23.17 10.69 13.84
C LEU A 455 21.96 11.47 14.35
N THR A 456 21.71 12.63 13.78
CA THR A 456 20.45 13.37 13.94
C THR A 456 19.78 13.57 12.58
N TYR A 457 18.75 14.38 12.52
CA TYR A 457 18.02 14.66 11.30
C TYR A 457 18.07 16.14 10.96
N GLY A 458 18.02 16.48 9.67
CA GLY A 458 17.96 17.85 9.18
C GLY A 458 17.16 17.92 7.89
N ASN A 459 16.57 19.08 7.60
CA ASN A 459 16.02 19.41 6.29
C ASN A 459 17.19 19.75 5.34
N ALA A 460 17.99 18.74 5.01
CA ALA A 460 19.33 18.93 4.44
C ALA A 460 19.43 18.56 2.95
N GLY A 461 18.39 17.98 2.37
CA GLY A 461 18.44 17.39 1.04
C GLY A 461 17.60 18.09 0.00
N ILE A 462 18.05 17.95 -1.25
CA ILE A 462 17.29 18.18 -2.48
C ILE A 462 17.38 16.88 -3.27
N GLY A 463 16.27 16.41 -3.81
CA GLY A 463 16.22 15.18 -4.62
C GLY A 463 15.47 15.39 -5.92
N ASP A 464 16.02 14.84 -7.00
CA ASP A 464 15.40 14.76 -8.30
C ASP A 464 15.41 13.31 -8.77
N GLU A 465 14.26 12.78 -9.19
CA GLU A 465 14.17 11.43 -9.77
C GLU A 465 13.34 11.46 -11.05
N LEU A 466 13.83 10.81 -12.08
CA LEU A 466 13.09 10.51 -13.30
C LEU A 466 12.98 8.99 -13.43
N SER A 467 11.76 8.46 -13.27
CA SER A 467 11.48 7.03 -13.41
C SER A 467 10.61 6.80 -14.65
N THR A 468 10.96 5.82 -15.46
CA THR A 468 10.15 5.41 -16.61
C THR A 468 9.97 3.90 -16.57
N THR A 469 8.71 3.44 -16.57
CA THR A 469 8.35 2.03 -16.49
C THR A 469 7.46 1.64 -17.66
N LEU A 470 7.83 0.58 -18.35
CA LEU A 470 7.03 -0.11 -19.35
C LEU A 470 6.38 -1.32 -18.71
N ASN A 471 5.06 -1.45 -18.86
CA ASN A 471 4.30 -2.60 -18.41
C ASN A 471 3.57 -3.24 -19.59
N TYR A 472 3.60 -4.56 -19.62
CA TYR A 472 2.83 -5.39 -20.54
C TYR A 472 2.00 -6.40 -19.77
N SER A 473 0.70 -6.47 -20.06
CA SER A 473 -0.19 -7.48 -19.49
C SER A 473 -1.05 -8.13 -20.56
N THR A 474 -1.32 -9.42 -20.39
CA THR A 474 -2.14 -10.19 -21.31
C THR A 474 -2.85 -11.35 -20.61
N ALA A 475 -3.97 -11.77 -21.20
CA ALA A 475 -4.71 -12.96 -20.78
C ALA A 475 -4.87 -13.91 -21.99
N LEU A 476 -4.31 -15.10 -21.88
CA LEU A 476 -4.24 -16.13 -22.92
C LEU A 476 -5.06 -17.36 -22.52
N LEU A 477 -5.20 -18.32 -23.43
CA LEU A 477 -5.89 -19.60 -23.19
C LEU A 477 -7.30 -19.40 -22.59
N SER A 478 -8.13 -18.55 -23.21
CA SER A 478 -9.45 -18.19 -22.68
C SER A 478 -9.40 -17.67 -21.23
N ASN A 479 -8.43 -16.81 -20.95
CA ASN A 479 -8.12 -16.19 -19.66
C ASN A 479 -7.61 -17.17 -18.56
N GLN A 480 -7.30 -18.42 -18.92
CA GLN A 480 -6.68 -19.36 -17.97
C GLN A 480 -5.25 -19.00 -17.62
N LEU A 481 -4.52 -18.37 -18.54
CA LEU A 481 -3.14 -17.90 -18.34
C LEU A 481 -3.13 -16.38 -18.37
N SER A 482 -2.71 -15.73 -17.29
CA SER A 482 -2.44 -14.29 -17.27
C SER A 482 -0.97 -14.03 -17.03
N LEU A 483 -0.45 -13.06 -17.76
CA LEU A 483 0.92 -12.61 -17.72
C LEU A 483 0.93 -11.11 -17.44
N ASN A 484 1.73 -10.66 -16.49
CA ASN A 484 1.99 -9.26 -16.20
C ASN A 484 3.49 -9.06 -16.06
N LEU A 485 4.11 -8.26 -16.94
CA LEU A 485 5.56 -8.02 -16.98
C LEU A 485 5.81 -6.53 -16.91
N TYR A 486 6.85 -6.13 -16.21
CA TYR A 486 7.31 -4.74 -16.20
C TYR A 486 8.83 -4.63 -16.22
N VAL A 487 9.31 -3.54 -16.79
CA VAL A 487 10.70 -3.10 -16.73
C VAL A 487 10.72 -1.59 -16.54
N GLY A 488 11.53 -1.12 -15.63
CA GLY A 488 11.67 0.30 -15.31
C GLY A 488 13.12 0.72 -15.22
N ALA A 489 13.37 1.99 -15.51
CA ALA A 489 14.63 2.65 -15.32
C ALA A 489 14.41 3.95 -14.55
N THR A 490 15.20 4.18 -13.51
CA THR A 490 15.14 5.38 -12.69
C THR A 490 16.51 6.07 -12.67
N TYR A 491 16.55 7.34 -13.01
CA TYR A 491 17.68 8.20 -12.75
C TYR A 491 17.40 9.04 -11.51
N ALA A 492 18.28 8.99 -10.52
CA ALA A 492 18.18 9.77 -9.30
C ALA A 492 19.39 10.70 -9.14
N ASP A 493 19.17 11.91 -8.64
CA ASP A 493 20.19 12.88 -8.26
C ASP A 493 19.81 13.51 -6.90
N TYR A 494 20.48 13.08 -5.84
CA TYR A 494 20.30 13.61 -4.49
C TYR A 494 21.48 14.48 -4.10
N ARG A 495 21.21 15.68 -3.61
CA ARG A 495 22.21 16.71 -3.29
C ARG A 495 21.96 17.32 -1.92
N LEU A 496 23.02 17.66 -1.21
CA LEU A 496 22.92 18.47 0.00
C LEU A 496 22.44 19.89 -0.33
N ALA A 497 21.53 20.40 0.47
CA ALA A 497 21.16 21.81 0.44
C ALA A 497 22.40 22.70 0.71
N PRO A 498 22.51 23.89 0.09
CA PRO A 498 23.68 24.76 0.22
C PRO A 498 24.07 25.07 1.66
N SER A 499 23.09 25.23 2.56
CA SER A 499 23.28 25.49 3.99
C SER A 499 23.99 24.36 4.76
N TYR A 500 23.97 23.13 4.21
CA TYR A 500 24.59 21.96 4.83
C TYR A 500 25.92 21.57 4.20
N ARG A 501 26.25 22.09 3.00
CA ARG A 501 27.50 21.75 2.30
C ARG A 501 28.76 22.07 3.10
N ALA A 502 28.74 23.15 3.88
CA ALA A 502 29.86 23.56 4.74
C ALA A 502 30.15 22.61 5.92
N ARG A 503 29.24 21.73 6.25
CA ARG A 503 29.40 20.78 7.37
C ARG A 503 30.13 19.49 6.97
N ALA A 504 30.68 19.42 5.76
CA ALA A 504 31.47 18.29 5.22
C ALA A 504 30.78 16.91 5.36
N LEU A 505 29.46 16.90 5.41
CA LEU A 505 28.70 15.67 5.40
C LEU A 505 28.61 15.24 3.96
N SER A 506 28.93 14.01 3.66
CA SER A 506 28.88 13.51 2.31
C SER A 506 27.49 13.81 1.70
N TYR A 507 27.28 14.36 0.60
CA TYR A 507 27.52 13.73 -0.66
C TYR A 507 26.20 13.29 -1.27
N GLY A 508 25.65 13.93 -2.14
CA GLY A 508 24.58 13.43 -2.96
C GLY A 508 24.94 12.08 -3.59
N THR A 509 23.96 11.24 -3.79
CA THR A 509 24.10 10.06 -4.63
C THR A 509 23.38 10.32 -5.94
N ARG A 510 23.96 9.87 -7.05
CA ARG A 510 23.35 10.01 -8.38
C ARG A 510 23.60 8.79 -9.25
N GLY A 511 22.70 8.52 -10.16
CA GLY A 511 22.89 7.48 -11.16
C GLY A 511 21.61 6.75 -11.54
N TRP A 512 21.77 5.80 -12.43
CA TRP A 512 20.70 4.96 -12.95
C TRP A 512 20.49 3.73 -12.08
N SER A 513 19.23 3.30 -11.99
CA SER A 513 18.84 1.98 -11.48
C SER A 513 17.82 1.36 -12.43
N LEU A 514 17.80 0.03 -12.46
CA LEU A 514 16.87 -0.77 -13.26
C LEU A 514 16.03 -1.64 -12.32
N GLU A 515 14.73 -1.66 -12.54
CA GLU A 515 13.80 -2.58 -11.89
C GLU A 515 13.11 -3.43 -12.96
N TRP A 516 12.80 -4.66 -12.63
CA TRP A 516 12.03 -5.51 -13.54
C TRP A 516 11.33 -6.61 -12.75
N GLY A 517 10.30 -7.15 -13.36
CA GLY A 517 9.59 -8.26 -12.74
C GLY A 517 8.33 -8.63 -13.49
N GLY A 518 7.58 -9.51 -12.88
CA GLY A 518 6.30 -9.92 -13.41
C GLY A 518 5.66 -11.06 -12.65
N SER A 519 4.44 -11.36 -13.04
CA SER A 519 3.68 -12.47 -12.52
C SER A 519 3.10 -13.31 -13.65
N VAL A 520 3.10 -14.61 -13.46
CA VAL A 520 2.44 -15.59 -14.32
C VAL A 520 1.42 -16.33 -13.48
N ASN A 521 0.14 -16.26 -13.86
CA ASN A 521 -0.93 -16.97 -13.17
C ASN A 521 -1.60 -17.91 -14.14
N TYR A 522 -1.66 -19.19 -13.81
CA TYR A 522 -2.32 -20.22 -14.58
C TYR A 522 -3.40 -20.90 -13.75
N TYR A 523 -4.62 -20.93 -14.28
CA TYR A 523 -5.73 -21.67 -13.70
C TYR A 523 -6.28 -22.70 -14.69
N HIS A 524 -6.30 -23.96 -14.29
CA HIS A 524 -6.87 -25.05 -15.05
C HIS A 524 -8.29 -25.40 -14.50
N PRO A 525 -9.32 -25.59 -15.37
CA PRO A 525 -10.70 -25.87 -14.92
C PRO A 525 -10.86 -27.09 -14.01
N LYS A 526 -9.91 -28.03 -14.02
CA LYS A 526 -9.85 -29.15 -13.07
C LYS A 526 -9.42 -28.72 -11.66
N GLY A 527 -9.32 -27.41 -11.37
CA GLY A 527 -9.03 -26.86 -10.06
C GLY A 527 -7.54 -26.75 -9.69
N TRP A 528 -6.64 -26.71 -10.69
CA TRP A 528 -5.24 -26.38 -10.45
C TRP A 528 -5.00 -24.88 -10.63
N LEU A 529 -4.29 -24.27 -9.70
CA LEU A 529 -3.79 -22.91 -9.78
C LEU A 529 -2.27 -22.95 -9.63
N ALA A 530 -1.55 -22.29 -10.52
CA ALA A 530 -0.12 -22.04 -10.39
C ALA A 530 0.13 -20.54 -10.51
N ASN A 531 0.96 -19.99 -9.61
CA ASN A 531 1.39 -18.61 -9.64
C ASN A 531 2.91 -18.56 -9.52
N LEU A 532 3.53 -17.74 -10.36
CA LEU A 532 4.94 -17.39 -10.32
C LEU A 532 5.05 -15.88 -10.22
N ASP A 533 5.64 -15.36 -9.16
CA ASP A 533 5.95 -13.94 -9.00
C ASP A 533 7.48 -13.80 -8.94
N LEU A 534 8.02 -12.94 -9.80
CA LEU A 534 9.45 -12.61 -9.86
C LEU A 534 9.60 -11.10 -9.87
N SER A 535 10.48 -10.56 -9.03
CA SER A 535 10.80 -9.14 -9.02
C SER A 535 12.26 -8.90 -8.66
N ALA A 536 12.85 -7.88 -9.26
CA ALA A 536 14.15 -7.35 -8.94
C ALA A 536 14.04 -5.84 -8.82
N ASP A 537 14.32 -5.32 -7.65
CA ASP A 537 14.43 -3.89 -7.43
C ASP A 537 15.84 -3.44 -7.79
N GLY A 538 15.93 -2.32 -8.48
CA GLY A 538 17.20 -1.73 -8.80
C GLY A 538 17.88 -1.11 -7.57
N LEU A 539 19.07 -0.58 -7.77
CA LEU A 539 19.79 0.15 -6.75
C LEU A 539 19.01 1.40 -6.30
N SER A 540 18.37 1.32 -5.15
CA SER A 540 17.68 2.45 -4.53
C SER A 540 18.69 3.47 -4.00
N ARG A 541 18.43 4.75 -4.20
CA ARG A 541 19.29 5.85 -3.76
C ARG A 541 18.56 6.83 -2.88
N SER A 542 19.26 7.37 -1.92
CA SER A 542 18.84 8.51 -1.11
C SER A 542 20.00 9.47 -0.93
N LEU A 543 19.81 10.56 -0.19
CA LEU A 543 20.87 11.54 0.01
C LEU A 543 22.14 10.95 0.62
N SER A 544 22.03 10.05 1.57
CA SER A 544 23.16 9.54 2.36
C SER A 544 23.45 8.04 2.16
N HIS A 545 22.60 7.30 1.48
CA HIS A 545 22.79 5.86 1.32
C HIS A 545 22.27 5.34 -0.02
N GLN A 546 22.80 4.19 -0.39
CA GLN A 546 22.34 3.36 -1.49
C GLN A 546 21.97 2.00 -0.94
N GLN A 547 20.91 1.39 -1.48
CA GLN A 547 20.43 0.08 -1.06
C GLN A 547 20.23 -0.80 -2.30
N GLU A 548 20.79 -1.99 -2.24
CA GLU A 548 20.66 -3.02 -3.26
C GLU A 548 20.02 -4.26 -2.64
N GLU A 549 19.02 -4.81 -3.31
CA GLU A 549 18.32 -6.02 -2.89
C GLU A 549 18.48 -7.12 -3.94
N GLU A 550 18.56 -8.36 -3.50
CA GLU A 550 18.55 -9.51 -4.40
C GLU A 550 17.17 -9.69 -5.03
N PRO A 551 17.08 -10.26 -6.26
CA PRO A 551 15.79 -10.63 -6.86
C PRO A 551 14.99 -11.55 -5.95
N GLN A 552 13.68 -11.37 -5.93
CA GLN A 552 12.73 -12.16 -5.16
C GLN A 552 11.95 -13.09 -6.07
N LEU A 553 11.79 -14.34 -5.68
CA LEU A 553 11.01 -15.33 -6.40
C LEU A 553 10.04 -16.03 -5.45
N MET A 554 8.80 -16.13 -5.85
CA MET A 554 7.75 -16.87 -5.16
C MET A 554 7.00 -17.77 -6.15
N LEU A 555 6.79 -19.00 -5.75
CA LEU A 555 6.04 -20.00 -6.48
C LEU A 555 4.89 -20.50 -5.61
N LEU A 556 3.68 -20.55 -6.15
CA LEU A 556 2.51 -21.13 -5.51
C LEU A 556 1.90 -22.17 -6.45
N LEU A 557 1.68 -23.38 -5.93
CA LEU A 557 0.87 -24.40 -6.58
C LEU A 557 -0.28 -24.78 -5.65
N GLN A 558 -1.51 -24.71 -6.16
CA GLN A 558 -2.70 -25.02 -5.39
C GLN A 558 -3.59 -26.00 -6.17
N LYS A 559 -4.25 -26.88 -5.44
CA LYS A 559 -5.24 -27.80 -5.96
C LYS A 559 -6.51 -27.73 -5.14
N SER A 560 -7.63 -27.49 -5.82
CA SER A 560 -8.97 -27.52 -5.24
C SER A 560 -9.57 -28.92 -5.33
N PHE A 561 -10.16 -29.36 -4.21
CA PHE A 561 -10.83 -30.64 -4.04
C PHE A 561 -12.31 -30.43 -3.63
N PHE A 562 -13.11 -31.47 -3.75
CA PHE A 562 -14.51 -31.49 -3.30
C PHE A 562 -15.34 -30.31 -3.82
N ALA A 563 -15.26 -30.08 -5.16
CA ALA A 563 -15.92 -28.94 -5.82
C ALA A 563 -15.55 -27.57 -5.20
N GLY A 564 -14.30 -27.38 -4.82
CA GLY A 564 -13.79 -26.12 -4.28
C GLY A 564 -14.06 -25.91 -2.78
N LYS A 565 -14.40 -26.98 -2.05
CA LYS A 565 -14.55 -26.88 -0.57
C LYS A 565 -13.23 -26.97 0.18
N LEU A 566 -12.22 -27.57 -0.43
CA LEU A 566 -10.89 -27.71 0.18
C LEU A 566 -9.82 -27.36 -0.85
N ASP A 567 -8.98 -26.40 -0.50
CA ASP A 567 -7.79 -26.07 -1.26
C ASP A 567 -6.54 -26.53 -0.50
N VAL A 568 -5.65 -27.20 -1.22
CA VAL A 568 -4.32 -27.59 -0.73
C VAL A 568 -3.29 -26.84 -1.54
N SER A 569 -2.37 -26.17 -0.88
CA SER A 569 -1.33 -25.36 -1.54
C SER A 569 0.06 -25.71 -1.06
N ILE A 570 1.02 -25.55 -1.96
CA ILE A 570 2.46 -25.54 -1.69
C ILE A 570 2.96 -24.17 -2.17
N GLU A 571 3.59 -23.44 -1.27
CA GLU A 571 4.27 -22.20 -1.58
C GLU A 571 5.76 -22.33 -1.34
N VAL A 572 6.56 -21.90 -2.29
CA VAL A 572 8.01 -21.82 -2.19
C VAL A 572 8.42 -20.37 -2.29
N SER A 573 8.97 -19.81 -1.22
CA SER A 573 9.50 -18.46 -1.15
C SER A 573 11.01 -18.47 -1.11
N ALA A 574 11.64 -17.51 -1.78
CA ALA A 574 13.08 -17.32 -1.84
C ALA A 574 13.87 -18.62 -2.17
N PRO A 575 13.47 -19.41 -3.21
CA PRO A 575 14.24 -20.59 -3.59
C PRO A 575 15.67 -20.17 -3.94
N PHE A 576 16.63 -21.01 -3.62
CA PHE A 576 18.06 -20.76 -3.84
C PHE A 576 18.64 -19.60 -3.01
N GLY A 577 17.92 -19.10 -1.99
CA GLY A 577 18.33 -17.96 -1.16
C GLY A 577 18.15 -16.59 -1.84
N TRP A 578 17.43 -16.52 -2.95
CA TRP A 578 17.13 -15.26 -3.63
C TRP A 578 16.23 -14.37 -2.77
N GLY A 579 16.59 -13.08 -2.66
CA GLY A 579 15.88 -12.11 -1.83
C GLY A 579 16.25 -12.17 -0.34
N GLU A 580 17.24 -12.99 0.04
CA GLU A 580 17.70 -13.05 1.43
C GLU A 580 18.70 -11.97 1.80
N ARG A 581 19.37 -11.37 0.82
CA ARG A 581 20.43 -10.38 1.05
C ARG A 581 19.99 -8.98 0.60
N MET A 582 20.36 -8.03 1.43
CA MET A 582 20.25 -6.62 1.15
C MET A 582 21.56 -5.95 1.55
N THR A 583 22.09 -5.10 0.69
CA THR A 583 23.30 -4.33 0.96
C THR A 583 22.95 -2.86 1.03
N GLU A 584 23.20 -2.22 2.16
CA GLU A 584 23.06 -0.78 2.37
C GLU A 584 24.45 -0.16 2.45
N THR A 585 24.78 0.76 1.56
CA THR A 585 26.02 1.54 1.58
C THR A 585 25.72 2.95 2.00
N THR A 586 26.25 3.38 3.14
CA THR A 586 26.12 4.73 3.67
C THR A 586 27.43 5.47 3.48
N PHE A 587 27.32 6.67 2.90
CA PHE A 587 28.47 7.55 2.66
C PHE A 587 28.59 8.51 3.84
N LEU A 588 29.70 8.44 4.57
CA LEU A 588 30.01 9.26 5.72
C LEU A 588 31.28 10.08 5.44
N PRO A 589 31.54 11.21 6.13
CA PRO A 589 32.78 11.97 5.94
C PRO A 589 34.03 11.10 6.13
N GLY A 590 34.74 10.81 5.03
CA GLY A 590 35.95 9.99 5.07
C GLY A 590 35.73 8.49 5.34
N ILE A 591 34.49 8.02 5.42
CA ILE A 591 34.14 6.62 5.72
C ILE A 591 33.04 6.16 4.77
N ILE A 592 33.23 5.01 4.13
CA ILE A 592 32.17 4.29 3.46
C ILE A 592 31.75 3.14 4.39
N GLN A 593 30.49 3.20 4.86
CA GLN A 593 29.94 2.14 5.68
C GLN A 593 29.03 1.24 4.83
N ARG A 594 29.40 -0.03 4.71
CA ARG A 594 28.59 -1.05 4.04
C ARG A 594 27.97 -1.94 5.11
N LYS A 595 26.65 -2.09 5.06
CA LYS A 595 25.88 -2.97 5.92
C LYS A 595 25.26 -4.06 5.07
N GLU A 596 25.69 -5.27 5.26
CA GLU A 596 25.09 -6.45 4.66
C GLU A 596 24.05 -7.01 5.63
N ILE A 597 22.85 -7.15 5.14
CA ILE A 597 21.71 -7.67 5.90
C ILE A 597 21.30 -8.96 5.24
N ARG A 598 21.26 -10.03 6.01
CA ARG A 598 20.73 -11.31 5.57
C ARG A 598 19.52 -11.66 6.40
N ILE A 599 18.37 -11.72 5.73
CA ILE A 599 17.11 -12.16 6.33
C ILE A 599 16.76 -13.47 5.64
N SER A 600 16.94 -14.55 6.34
CA SER A 600 16.62 -15.86 5.81
C SER A 600 15.11 -15.97 5.54
N GLN A 601 14.70 -15.98 4.27
CA GLN A 601 13.30 -16.03 3.81
C GLN A 601 12.97 -17.35 3.08
N SER A 602 13.97 -18.14 2.71
CA SER A 602 13.78 -19.42 2.03
C SER A 602 12.88 -20.33 2.84
N ASN A 603 11.74 -20.67 2.29
CA ASN A 603 10.78 -21.55 2.94
C ASN A 603 9.96 -22.33 1.91
N VAL A 604 9.52 -23.50 2.32
CA VAL A 604 8.46 -24.27 1.67
C VAL A 604 7.32 -24.36 2.66
N SER A 605 6.17 -23.84 2.28
CA SER A 605 4.98 -23.81 3.14
C SER A 605 3.89 -24.70 2.55
N LEU A 606 3.21 -25.45 3.41
CA LEU A 606 1.99 -26.16 3.08
C LEU A 606 0.79 -25.36 3.60
N GLY A 607 -0.22 -25.22 2.78
CA GLY A 607 -1.46 -24.53 3.10
C GLY A 607 -2.68 -25.43 2.91
N LEU A 608 -3.66 -25.28 3.80
CA LEU A 608 -4.98 -25.89 3.75
C LEU A 608 -6.02 -24.81 3.95
N THR A 609 -6.93 -24.63 2.98
CA THR A 609 -8.04 -23.69 3.10
C THR A 609 -9.34 -24.46 2.98
N TYR A 610 -10.14 -24.46 4.05
CA TYR A 610 -11.48 -25.07 4.05
C TYR A 610 -12.54 -23.99 3.89
N HIS A 611 -13.36 -24.14 2.86
CA HIS A 611 -14.45 -23.23 2.53
C HIS A 611 -15.79 -23.84 2.98
N PHE A 612 -16.58 -23.07 3.73
CA PHE A 612 -17.90 -23.49 4.21
C PHE A 612 -18.99 -22.47 3.89
N GLY A 613 -20.24 -22.90 3.98
CA GLY A 613 -21.42 -22.06 3.75
C GLY A 613 -21.91 -22.04 2.31
N GLY A 614 -22.85 -21.15 2.06
CA GLY A 614 -23.55 -21.04 0.78
C GLY A 614 -22.81 -20.19 -0.26
N GLU A 615 -23.16 -20.36 -1.53
CA GLU A 615 -22.77 -19.43 -2.59
C GLU A 615 -23.81 -18.32 -2.69
N ALA A 616 -23.36 -17.07 -2.76
CA ALA A 616 -24.25 -15.96 -3.10
C ALA A 616 -24.71 -16.15 -4.55
N LYS A 617 -25.96 -16.63 -4.74
CA LYS A 617 -26.58 -16.62 -6.08
C LYS A 617 -26.74 -15.16 -6.47
N ARG A 618 -25.99 -14.74 -7.45
CA ARG A 618 -26.03 -13.40 -8.02
C ARG A 618 -26.44 -13.51 -9.47
N PRO A 619 -27.38 -12.69 -9.96
CA PRO A 619 -27.68 -12.71 -11.37
C PRO A 619 -26.40 -12.35 -12.11
N MET A 620 -25.95 -13.23 -13.00
CA MET A 620 -25.10 -12.80 -14.08
C MET A 620 -25.98 -11.87 -14.94
N LYS A 621 -25.85 -10.56 -14.72
CA LYS A 621 -26.34 -9.62 -15.73
C LYS A 621 -25.64 -10.01 -17.02
N ALA A 622 -26.42 -10.49 -17.99
CA ALA A 622 -25.94 -10.67 -19.35
C ALA A 622 -25.20 -9.38 -19.71
N LEU A 623 -23.95 -9.50 -20.14
CA LEU A 623 -23.18 -8.38 -20.66
C LEU A 623 -23.98 -7.84 -21.85
N THR A 624 -24.79 -6.83 -21.62
CA THR A 624 -25.41 -6.08 -22.70
C THR A 624 -24.26 -5.44 -23.47
N THR A 625 -24.25 -5.63 -24.77
CA THR A 625 -23.23 -5.15 -25.72
C THR A 625 -23.20 -3.63 -25.87
N SER A 626 -23.92 -2.88 -25.04
CA SER A 626 -23.88 -1.44 -25.01
C SER A 626 -22.62 -0.94 -24.28
N PRO A 627 -21.92 0.05 -24.81
CA PRO A 627 -20.84 0.69 -24.07
C PRO A 627 -21.37 1.17 -22.71
N LEU A 628 -20.54 1.03 -21.67
CA LEU A 628 -20.87 1.54 -20.34
C LEU A 628 -21.26 3.01 -20.48
N SER A 629 -22.55 3.29 -20.42
CA SER A 629 -23.02 4.66 -20.27
C SER A 629 -22.72 5.09 -18.84
N LEU A 630 -22.58 6.39 -18.62
CA LEU A 630 -22.51 6.96 -17.26
C LEU A 630 -23.69 6.48 -16.40
N ASP A 631 -24.83 6.15 -17.01
CA ASP A 631 -26.02 5.60 -16.37
C ASP A 631 -25.87 4.18 -15.85
N ASP A 632 -25.04 3.34 -16.49
CA ASP A 632 -24.80 1.97 -16.02
C ASP A 632 -23.91 1.92 -14.77
N VAL A 633 -23.00 2.89 -14.64
CA VAL A 633 -22.20 3.07 -13.42
C VAL A 633 -23.08 3.58 -12.28
N LYS A 634 -24.09 4.39 -12.57
CA LYS A 634 -25.02 4.96 -11.58
C LYS A 634 -26.08 3.99 -11.07
N ARG A 635 -26.54 3.06 -11.89
CA ARG A 635 -27.54 2.07 -11.46
C ARG A 635 -26.97 1.02 -10.48
N SER A 636 -25.68 0.87 -10.40
CA SER A 636 -25.06 0.00 -9.38
C SER A 636 -24.94 0.66 -8.01
N ASP A 637 -25.17 1.98 -7.92
CA ASP A 637 -25.12 2.74 -6.66
C ASP A 637 -26.50 2.97 -6.01
N LEU A 638 -27.59 2.39 -6.61
CA LEU A 638 -28.93 2.39 -6.06
C LEU A 638 -29.20 1.20 -5.15
#